data_3f792463407839b32cac48390dba6a37
#
_entry.id   3f792463407839b32cac48390dba6a37
#
_cell.length_a   1.000
_cell.length_b   1.000
_cell.length_c   1.000
_cell.angle_alpha   90.00
_cell.angle_beta   90.00
_cell.angle_gamma   90.00
#
_symmetry.space_group_name_H-M   'P 1'
#
loop_
_entity.id
_entity.type
_entity.pdbx_description
1 polymer ?
#
loop_
_entity_poly.entity_id
_entity_poly.type
_entity_poly.pdbx_seq_one_letter_code
_entity_poly.pdbx_strand_id
1 'polypeptide(L)'
;MAFQVSPGVLVQEKDLTNIIPAVSTSIGAYAFNARRGPVSEVTLISSEQELVSVFGKPDTGNFEEYFTASSFLQYSNSLKVVRTENTGIKNAVTNSGTAVLVRNTDHYNSTYLATGPYVGTPGIEFIARFGGAYGNSLKVSVCGSATAYEQNAVTTVNDSAVSVNDTTITVTSGTNINVGDIIAFSTTAATDDYDDGQEYEVTAVSTNDITIKKKGSTGGLTRTITNGSNVRRRWQYYDQVSGAPGTSPDVLAAGGSNDELHFVVIDTDGSVNGTKDEVLEVYEKVSKASDSKDAGGSNNFYPEVIYRKSSFIYWGDHNSNGTNWGNAKAGTTYTDVSAPFSHTFTGGVDGTVTDGVRKTAFEYFQDGESVDVGLIMAGNASANLIGDLMTIAENRKDCVVFASPQRSDVVNIASAINQTNNVLAFFNTIRSSSYVIFDSGYKYMYDRYNDVYRYVPLNGDMAGLSARTDLTNDAWFSPAGLNRGIIRGAVKLAYNPNKTQRDELYRARVNPVVSFPGQGIILFGDKTGLTTPSAFDRINVRRLFIVLEKAIATASKFQLFEFNDEFTRANFRNLVEPFLREVQGRRGITDFLVVCDETNNTGEVIDRNEFIAEIFIKPARSINFITLSFVATRTGVAFEEVAG
;
A
#
# COMPACT_ATOMS: atom_id res chain seq x y z
N MET A 1 -23.68 -35.09 -30.25
CA MET A 1 -22.96 -36.36 -30.12
C MET A 1 -23.19 -37.14 -31.40
N ALA A 2 -22.17 -37.47 -32.15
CA ALA A 2 -22.32 -38.30 -33.33
C ALA A 2 -22.61 -39.73 -32.87
N PHE A 3 -23.80 -40.25 -33.16
CA PHE A 3 -24.13 -41.65 -32.93
C PHE A 3 -23.46 -42.52 -34.00
N GLN A 4 -22.69 -43.51 -33.61
CA GLN A 4 -22.15 -44.50 -34.53
C GLN A 4 -23.24 -45.51 -34.89
N VAL A 5 -23.58 -45.56 -36.15
CA VAL A 5 -24.70 -46.39 -36.65
C VAL A 5 -24.22 -47.74 -37.17
N SER A 6 -22.92 -47.93 -37.40
CA SER A 6 -22.30 -49.18 -37.83
C SER A 6 -21.38 -49.76 -36.74
N PRO A 7 -21.18 -51.10 -36.72
CA PRO A 7 -20.22 -51.71 -35.79
C PRO A 7 -18.84 -51.11 -35.95
N GLY A 8 -18.29 -50.56 -34.87
CA GLY A 8 -16.96 -49.92 -34.83
C GLY A 8 -16.60 -49.58 -33.39
N VAL A 9 -15.32 -49.24 -33.15
CA VAL A 9 -14.82 -48.83 -31.84
C VAL A 9 -14.86 -47.31 -31.77
N LEU A 10 -15.65 -46.75 -30.85
CA LEU A 10 -15.64 -45.32 -30.51
C LEU A 10 -14.59 -45.09 -29.42
N VAL A 11 -13.50 -44.44 -29.77
CA VAL A 11 -12.51 -44.00 -28.79
C VAL A 11 -12.93 -42.64 -28.30
N GLN A 12 -13.23 -42.53 -27.02
CA GLN A 12 -13.43 -41.24 -26.34
C GLN A 12 -12.25 -41.02 -25.40
N GLU A 13 -11.52 -39.95 -25.61
CA GLU A 13 -10.56 -39.46 -24.63
C GLU A 13 -11.34 -38.64 -23.60
N LYS A 14 -11.32 -39.05 -22.37
CA LYS A 14 -11.84 -38.31 -21.21
C LYS A 14 -10.66 -38.01 -20.33
N ASP A 15 -10.25 -36.74 -20.30
CA ASP A 15 -9.24 -36.31 -19.34
C ASP A 15 -9.91 -36.20 -17.95
N LEU A 16 -9.60 -37.15 -17.09
CA LEU A 16 -10.01 -37.20 -15.67
C LEU A 16 -8.85 -36.84 -14.76
N THR A 17 -7.82 -36.18 -15.26
CA THR A 17 -6.65 -35.79 -14.47
C THR A 17 -7.02 -34.64 -13.53
N ASN A 18 -7.39 -34.99 -12.32
CA ASN A 18 -7.41 -34.02 -11.22
C ASN A 18 -5.96 -33.69 -10.87
N ILE A 19 -5.47 -32.53 -11.29
CA ILE A 19 -4.14 -32.04 -10.95
C ILE A 19 -4.26 -31.24 -9.64
N ILE A 20 -3.38 -31.52 -8.66
CA ILE A 20 -3.27 -30.66 -7.48
C ILE A 20 -2.80 -29.27 -7.94
N PRO A 21 -3.58 -28.20 -7.69
CA PRO A 21 -3.21 -26.87 -8.14
C PRO A 21 -1.93 -26.40 -7.46
N ALA A 22 -1.06 -25.73 -8.21
CA ALA A 22 0.10 -25.06 -7.65
C ALA A 22 -0.35 -23.99 -6.65
N VAL A 23 0.15 -24.05 -5.42
CA VAL A 23 -0.16 -23.06 -4.36
C VAL A 23 0.95 -22.05 -4.26
N SER A 24 0.58 -20.77 -4.13
CA SER A 24 1.55 -19.71 -3.92
C SER A 24 1.94 -19.63 -2.43
N THR A 25 3.24 -19.66 -2.16
CA THR A 25 3.83 -19.49 -0.83
C THR A 25 4.70 -18.24 -0.73
N SER A 26 4.83 -17.50 -1.84
CA SER A 26 5.70 -16.32 -1.98
C SER A 26 4.98 -15.00 -1.68
N ILE A 27 3.69 -15.03 -1.32
CA ILE A 27 2.91 -13.83 -1.01
C ILE A 27 3.26 -13.35 0.39
N GLY A 28 3.78 -12.13 0.48
CA GLY A 28 4.04 -11.45 1.74
C GLY A 28 2.79 -10.81 2.34
N ALA A 29 2.76 -10.69 3.67
CA ALA A 29 1.74 -9.97 4.41
C ALA A 29 2.38 -9.02 5.42
N TYR A 30 1.90 -7.78 5.44
CA TYR A 30 2.41 -6.79 6.36
C TYR A 30 1.35 -5.77 6.77
N ALA A 31 1.28 -5.47 8.06
CA ALA A 31 0.46 -4.36 8.56
C ALA A 31 1.37 -3.27 9.14
N PHE A 32 1.19 -2.03 8.67
CA PHE A 32 2.11 -0.94 9.03
C PHE A 32 1.42 0.42 9.09
N ASN A 33 2.07 1.34 9.81
CA ASN A 33 1.68 2.74 9.86
C ASN A 33 2.16 3.46 8.59
N ALA A 34 1.22 4.01 7.83
CA ALA A 34 1.51 4.78 6.63
C ALA A 34 0.91 6.19 6.71
N ARG A 35 1.51 7.14 5.98
CA ARG A 35 1.05 8.54 5.97
C ARG A 35 -0.31 8.71 5.30
N ARG A 36 -0.62 7.90 4.31
CA ARG A 36 -1.90 7.90 3.57
C ARG A 36 -2.25 6.49 3.12
N GLY A 37 -3.31 6.33 2.38
CA GLY A 37 -3.80 5.05 1.88
C GLY A 37 -5.01 4.53 2.67
N PRO A 38 -5.72 3.54 2.13
CA PRO A 38 -6.90 2.96 2.77
C PRO A 38 -6.52 2.32 4.11
N VAL A 39 -7.39 2.50 5.10
CA VAL A 39 -7.26 1.93 6.44
C VAL A 39 -8.13 0.68 6.52
N SER A 40 -7.66 -0.34 7.23
CA SER A 40 -8.45 -1.56 7.45
C SER A 40 -8.92 -2.25 6.16
N GLU A 41 -8.08 -2.24 5.14
CA GLU A 41 -8.30 -2.85 3.84
C GLU A 41 -7.03 -3.56 3.37
N VAL A 42 -7.18 -4.78 2.84
CA VAL A 42 -6.06 -5.54 2.29
C VAL A 42 -5.76 -5.06 0.87
N THR A 43 -4.63 -4.41 0.69
CA THR A 43 -4.18 -3.88 -0.60
C THR A 43 -3.00 -4.70 -1.14
N LEU A 44 -3.09 -5.17 -2.39
CA LEU A 44 -1.98 -5.83 -3.06
C LEU A 44 -1.02 -4.79 -3.64
N ILE A 45 0.27 -4.94 -3.34
CA ILE A 45 1.36 -4.06 -3.80
C ILE A 45 2.39 -4.90 -4.55
N SER A 46 2.70 -4.49 -5.77
CA SER A 46 3.64 -5.20 -6.66
C SER A 46 5.02 -4.56 -6.75
N SER A 47 5.16 -3.29 -6.36
CA SER A 47 6.40 -2.53 -6.46
C SER A 47 6.52 -1.44 -5.39
N GLU A 48 7.76 -0.98 -5.15
CA GLU A 48 8.00 0.15 -4.24
C GLU A 48 7.38 1.45 -4.77
N GLN A 49 7.30 1.64 -6.09
CA GLN A 49 6.63 2.81 -6.68
C GLN A 49 5.14 2.83 -6.35
N GLU A 50 4.49 1.68 -6.45
CA GLU A 50 3.09 1.52 -6.06
C GLU A 50 2.91 1.73 -4.54
N LEU A 51 3.83 1.20 -3.72
CA LEU A 51 3.82 1.44 -2.26
C LEU A 51 3.84 2.94 -1.94
N VAL A 52 4.70 3.71 -2.60
CA VAL A 52 4.76 5.18 -2.44
C VAL A 52 3.49 5.85 -2.94
N SER A 53 2.97 5.45 -4.10
CA SER A 53 1.80 6.08 -4.70
C SER A 53 0.55 5.91 -3.84
N VAL A 54 0.39 4.75 -3.21
CA VAL A 54 -0.78 4.44 -2.37
C VAL A 54 -0.57 4.94 -0.93
N PHE A 55 0.57 4.61 -0.31
CA PHE A 55 0.79 4.80 1.13
C PHE A 55 1.66 6.00 1.49
N GLY A 56 2.21 6.70 0.49
CA GLY A 56 3.06 7.88 0.66
C GLY A 56 4.53 7.54 0.92
N LYS A 57 5.37 8.59 0.93
CA LYS A 57 6.80 8.48 1.23
C LYS A 57 7.04 8.20 2.71
N PRO A 58 8.13 7.50 3.09
CA PRO A 58 8.50 7.34 4.49
C PRO A 58 8.91 8.67 5.14
N ASP A 59 8.72 8.75 6.43
CA ASP A 59 9.20 9.84 7.28
C ASP A 59 9.97 9.33 8.50
N THR A 60 10.28 10.20 9.45
CA THR A 60 11.03 9.84 10.66
C THR A 60 10.23 8.95 11.62
N GLY A 61 8.90 8.93 11.53
CA GLY A 61 8.00 8.17 12.41
C GLY A 61 7.68 6.77 11.91
N ASN A 62 7.79 6.52 10.59
CA ASN A 62 7.36 5.24 10.00
C ASN A 62 8.42 4.55 9.11
N PHE A 63 9.65 5.07 9.04
CA PHE A 63 10.66 4.56 8.11
C PHE A 63 11.01 3.08 8.33
N GLU A 64 11.07 2.59 9.56
CA GLU A 64 11.36 1.19 9.84
C GLU A 64 10.29 0.27 9.25
N GLU A 65 9.04 0.67 9.39
CA GLU A 65 7.90 -0.06 8.86
C GLU A 65 7.85 0.01 7.34
N TYR A 66 7.98 1.22 6.77
CA TYR A 66 7.97 1.42 5.32
C TYR A 66 9.08 0.61 4.63
N PHE A 67 10.32 0.72 5.13
CA PHE A 67 11.45 0.02 4.51
C PHE A 67 11.44 -1.48 4.77
N THR A 68 10.71 -1.99 5.75
CA THR A 68 10.42 -3.43 5.87
C THR A 68 9.63 -3.92 4.66
N ALA A 69 8.54 -3.23 4.31
CA ALA A 69 7.76 -3.53 3.11
C ALA A 69 8.58 -3.34 1.82
N SER A 70 9.30 -2.23 1.69
CA SER A 70 10.16 -1.95 0.54
C SER A 70 11.27 -2.99 0.38
N SER A 71 11.86 -3.47 1.49
CA SER A 71 12.89 -4.53 1.45
C SER A 71 12.35 -5.83 0.89
N PHE A 72 11.15 -6.25 1.28
CA PHE A 72 10.49 -7.42 0.72
C PHE A 72 10.26 -7.28 -0.79
N LEU A 73 9.79 -6.12 -1.23
CA LEU A 73 9.52 -5.82 -2.66
C LEU A 73 10.77 -5.82 -3.54
N GLN A 74 11.98 -5.80 -2.98
CA GLN A 74 13.21 -6.02 -3.75
C GLN A 74 13.40 -7.47 -4.21
N TYR A 75 12.65 -8.41 -3.65
CA TYR A 75 12.77 -9.84 -3.91
C TYR A 75 11.51 -10.44 -4.54
N SER A 76 10.34 -9.88 -4.25
CA SER A 76 9.03 -10.37 -4.69
C SER A 76 8.14 -9.21 -5.13
N ASN A 77 7.21 -9.48 -6.02
CA ASN A 77 6.22 -8.52 -6.52
C ASN A 77 4.80 -8.79 -5.97
N SER A 78 4.69 -9.53 -4.89
CA SER A 78 3.38 -9.88 -4.31
C SER A 78 3.40 -9.67 -2.80
N LEU A 79 3.01 -8.45 -2.37
CA LEU A 79 2.90 -8.05 -0.99
C LEU A 79 1.49 -7.56 -0.70
N LYS A 80 0.79 -8.22 0.22
CA LYS A 80 -0.48 -7.75 0.75
C LYS A 80 -0.24 -6.88 1.98
N VAL A 81 -0.78 -5.67 1.94
CA VAL A 81 -0.54 -4.63 2.95
C VAL A 81 -1.85 -4.19 3.57
N VAL A 82 -1.86 -3.97 4.87
CA VAL A 82 -2.94 -3.31 5.60
C VAL A 82 -2.39 -2.09 6.33
N ARG A 83 -2.97 -0.93 6.08
CA ARG A 83 -2.67 0.26 6.86
C ARG A 83 -3.39 0.20 8.20
N THR A 84 -2.67 0.52 9.28
CA THR A 84 -3.22 0.57 10.64
C THR A 84 -4.26 1.68 10.81
N GLU A 85 -5.37 1.39 11.48
CA GLU A 85 -6.31 2.39 11.97
C GLU A 85 -5.81 2.96 13.31
N ASN A 86 -4.94 3.96 13.23
CA ASN A 86 -4.33 4.56 14.41
C ASN A 86 -5.40 5.18 15.32
N THR A 87 -5.22 5.08 16.64
CA THR A 87 -6.17 5.66 17.60
C THR A 87 -6.28 7.16 17.40
N GLY A 88 -7.47 7.62 17.06
CA GLY A 88 -7.74 9.04 16.81
C GLY A 88 -7.37 9.54 15.42
N ILE A 89 -7.05 8.66 14.46
CA ILE A 89 -6.85 9.05 13.06
C ILE A 89 -8.09 9.71 12.50
N LYS A 90 -7.91 10.81 11.74
CA LYS A 90 -9.00 11.55 11.09
C LYS A 90 -8.62 12.04 9.71
N ASN A 91 -9.61 12.08 8.82
CA ASN A 91 -9.48 12.72 7.51
C ASN A 91 -9.66 14.23 7.65
N ALA A 92 -8.83 15.02 6.99
CA ALA A 92 -9.01 16.45 6.87
C ALA A 92 -10.28 16.77 6.07
N VAL A 93 -10.93 17.87 6.41
CA VAL A 93 -12.17 18.32 5.78
C VAL A 93 -12.12 19.82 5.46
N THR A 94 -12.98 20.27 4.55
CA THR A 94 -13.14 21.70 4.21
C THR A 94 -14.13 22.40 5.13
N ASN A 95 -14.16 23.74 5.09
CA ASN A 95 -15.16 24.61 5.75
C ASN A 95 -15.22 24.51 7.28
N SER A 96 -14.09 24.32 7.95
CA SER A 96 -14.03 24.30 9.43
C SER A 96 -14.91 23.24 10.10
N GLY A 97 -15.36 22.24 9.34
CA GLY A 97 -16.13 21.12 9.86
C GLY A 97 -15.35 20.28 10.88
N THR A 98 -16.06 19.48 11.66
CA THR A 98 -15.42 18.50 12.53
C THR A 98 -14.82 17.40 11.67
N ALA A 99 -13.50 17.20 11.78
CA ALA A 99 -12.79 16.16 11.06
C ALA A 99 -13.39 14.76 11.33
N VAL A 100 -13.54 13.98 10.28
CA VAL A 100 -14.22 12.68 10.28
C VAL A 100 -13.24 11.55 10.05
N LEU A 101 -13.68 10.32 10.22
CA LEU A 101 -12.92 9.13 9.80
C LEU A 101 -13.60 8.49 8.59
N VAL A 102 -12.90 8.45 7.47
CA VAL A 102 -13.21 7.62 6.32
C VAL A 102 -12.10 6.57 6.19
N ARG A 103 -12.40 5.31 6.45
CA ARG A 103 -11.43 4.21 6.43
C ARG A 103 -10.96 3.89 5.02
N ASN A 104 -11.95 3.64 4.15
CA ASN A 104 -11.77 3.21 2.77
C ASN A 104 -13.03 3.54 1.96
N THR A 105 -13.05 3.15 0.70
CA THR A 105 -14.17 3.44 -0.21
C THR A 105 -15.48 2.78 0.25
N ASP A 106 -15.45 1.57 0.79
CA ASP A 106 -16.65 0.87 1.27
C ASP A 106 -17.25 1.59 2.49
N HIS A 107 -16.39 2.06 3.40
CA HIS A 107 -16.83 2.87 4.54
C HIS A 107 -17.42 4.21 4.10
N TYR A 108 -16.83 4.86 3.08
CA TYR A 108 -17.39 6.08 2.49
C TYR A 108 -18.78 5.82 1.89
N ASN A 109 -18.93 4.75 1.09
CA ASN A 109 -20.20 4.39 0.46
C ASN A 109 -21.28 4.09 1.49
N SER A 110 -20.98 3.28 2.49
CA SER A 110 -21.97 2.86 3.49
C SER A 110 -22.36 3.95 4.49
N THR A 111 -21.45 4.89 4.78
CA THR A 111 -21.64 5.87 5.85
C THR A 111 -22.02 7.25 5.32
N TYR A 112 -21.42 7.69 4.20
CA TYR A 112 -21.55 9.06 3.71
C TYR A 112 -22.39 9.19 2.43
N LEU A 113 -22.40 8.18 1.55
CA LEU A 113 -23.24 8.18 0.34
C LEU A 113 -24.61 7.51 0.53
N ALA A 114 -24.72 6.48 1.37
CA ALA A 114 -25.96 5.70 1.52
C ALA A 114 -27.15 6.51 2.09
N THR A 115 -26.86 7.60 2.77
CA THR A 115 -27.86 8.43 3.47
C THR A 115 -28.08 9.80 2.82
N GLY A 116 -27.54 10.03 1.61
CA GLY A 116 -27.61 11.33 0.92
C GLY A 116 -26.40 12.23 1.21
N PRO A 117 -26.48 13.55 0.91
CA PRO A 117 -25.37 14.45 1.18
C PRO A 117 -24.98 14.37 2.65
N TYR A 118 -23.71 14.33 2.90
CA TYR A 118 -23.01 14.15 4.18
C TYR A 118 -23.91 14.32 5.42
N VAL A 119 -24.27 13.22 6.08
CA VAL A 119 -25.15 13.22 7.26
C VAL A 119 -24.31 13.39 8.53
N GLY A 120 -24.53 14.47 9.24
CA GLY A 120 -23.95 14.71 10.56
C GLY A 120 -23.05 15.95 10.69
N THR A 121 -22.53 16.50 9.60
CA THR A 121 -21.80 17.77 9.61
C THR A 121 -22.11 18.55 8.34
N PRO A 122 -23.27 19.23 8.25
CA PRO A 122 -23.63 20.07 7.12
C PRO A 122 -22.52 21.08 6.81
N GLY A 123 -22.21 21.27 5.52
CA GLY A 123 -21.23 22.26 5.07
C GLY A 123 -19.81 21.76 4.91
N ILE A 124 -19.56 20.46 4.96
CA ILE A 124 -18.30 19.87 4.50
C ILE A 124 -18.42 19.55 3.01
N GLU A 125 -17.83 20.37 2.15
CA GLU A 125 -17.93 20.16 0.70
C GLU A 125 -17.02 19.03 0.22
N PHE A 126 -15.82 18.93 0.79
CA PHE A 126 -14.84 17.92 0.42
C PHE A 126 -14.19 17.31 1.66
N ILE A 127 -13.86 16.02 1.56
CA ILE A 127 -13.17 15.23 2.58
C ILE A 127 -11.88 14.69 1.96
N ALA A 128 -10.74 14.80 2.63
CA ALA A 128 -9.52 14.15 2.18
C ALA A 128 -9.75 12.63 2.08
N ARG A 129 -9.32 12.01 0.99
CA ARG A 129 -9.63 10.60 0.70
C ARG A 129 -9.14 9.65 1.78
N PHE A 130 -8.01 9.95 2.41
CA PHE A 130 -7.41 9.11 3.45
C PHE A 130 -7.23 9.90 4.75
N GLY A 131 -7.30 9.21 5.89
CA GLY A 131 -7.00 9.78 7.19
C GLY A 131 -5.50 10.11 7.32
N GLY A 132 -5.20 11.17 8.05
CA GLY A 132 -3.83 11.60 8.34
C GLY A 132 -3.62 13.11 8.18
N ALA A 133 -2.54 13.59 8.77
CA ALA A 133 -2.15 15.01 8.74
C ALA A 133 -1.82 15.51 7.32
N TYR A 134 -1.44 14.60 6.40
CA TYR A 134 -1.15 14.95 4.99
C TYR A 134 -2.34 15.67 4.33
N GLY A 135 -3.57 15.31 4.71
CA GLY A 135 -4.77 15.91 4.16
C GLY A 135 -4.90 17.42 4.43
N ASN A 136 -4.22 17.94 5.46
CA ASN A 136 -4.20 19.37 5.77
C ASN A 136 -3.43 20.21 4.73
N SER A 137 -2.60 19.57 3.91
CA SER A 137 -1.89 20.18 2.77
C SER A 137 -2.77 20.36 1.55
N LEU A 138 -3.93 19.72 1.49
CA LEU A 138 -4.81 19.80 0.34
C LEU A 138 -5.60 21.11 0.32
N LYS A 139 -5.83 21.61 -0.89
CA LYS A 139 -6.73 22.71 -1.21
C LYS A 139 -7.52 22.35 -2.46
N VAL A 140 -8.80 22.67 -2.49
CA VAL A 140 -9.63 22.63 -3.68
C VAL A 140 -9.99 24.05 -4.08
N SER A 141 -9.77 24.40 -5.36
CA SER A 141 -10.24 25.66 -5.94
C SER A 141 -11.29 25.36 -7.00
N VAL A 142 -12.44 26.05 -6.90
CA VAL A 142 -13.62 25.83 -7.72
C VAL A 142 -13.95 27.08 -8.52
N CYS A 143 -14.15 26.90 -9.83
CA CYS A 143 -14.66 27.89 -10.76
C CYS A 143 -16.06 27.46 -11.23
N GLY A 144 -17.11 28.03 -10.63
CA GLY A 144 -18.49 27.57 -10.80
C GLY A 144 -19.28 28.24 -11.94
N SER A 145 -18.70 29.20 -12.66
CA SER A 145 -19.37 29.90 -13.76
C SER A 145 -18.39 30.61 -14.70
N ALA A 146 -18.86 31.05 -15.86
CA ALA A 146 -18.08 31.88 -16.77
C ALA A 146 -17.64 33.20 -16.11
N THR A 147 -18.49 33.81 -15.29
CA THR A 147 -18.15 35.03 -14.52
C THR A 147 -17.08 34.76 -13.47
N ALA A 148 -17.11 33.57 -12.83
CA ALA A 148 -16.05 33.16 -11.90
C ALA A 148 -14.72 32.91 -12.62
N TYR A 149 -14.76 32.41 -13.87
CA TYR A 149 -13.57 32.17 -14.69
C TYR A 149 -12.89 33.46 -15.08
N GLU A 150 -13.66 34.42 -15.65
CA GLU A 150 -13.17 35.72 -16.09
C GLU A 150 -14.25 36.79 -15.98
N GLN A 151 -13.86 37.95 -15.47
CA GLN A 151 -14.72 39.15 -15.43
C GLN A 151 -13.90 40.37 -15.78
N ASN A 152 -14.28 41.06 -16.89
CA ASN A 152 -13.51 42.17 -17.43
C ASN A 152 -13.51 43.47 -16.58
N ALA A 153 -14.55 43.64 -15.73
CA ALA A 153 -14.66 44.78 -14.82
C ALA A 153 -15.29 44.32 -13.51
N VAL A 154 -14.49 43.62 -12.68
CA VAL A 154 -14.97 43.18 -11.35
C VAL A 154 -15.10 44.34 -10.39
N THR A 155 -14.25 45.34 -10.52
CA THR A 155 -14.19 46.59 -9.78
C THR A 155 -13.41 47.66 -10.56
N THR A 156 -13.25 48.84 -9.99
CA THR A 156 -12.39 49.90 -10.51
C THR A 156 -11.33 50.32 -9.51
N VAL A 157 -10.21 50.78 -9.98
CA VAL A 157 -9.17 51.40 -9.14
C VAL A 157 -9.74 52.66 -8.48
N ASN A 158 -9.64 52.79 -7.15
CA ASN A 158 -10.06 53.95 -6.36
C ASN A 158 -8.87 54.49 -5.56
N ASP A 159 -7.81 54.77 -6.28
CA ASP A 159 -6.55 55.23 -5.73
C ASP A 159 -5.95 56.31 -6.65
N SER A 160 -5.67 57.49 -6.15
CA SER A 160 -5.14 58.61 -6.90
C SER A 160 -3.61 58.62 -7.01
N ALA A 161 -2.93 57.69 -6.34
CA ALA A 161 -1.47 57.72 -6.19
C ALA A 161 -0.78 56.43 -6.70
N VAL A 162 -1.43 55.64 -7.50
CA VAL A 162 -0.87 54.36 -8.03
C VAL A 162 0.29 54.59 -8.98
N SER A 163 1.46 54.13 -8.58
CA SER A 163 2.71 54.38 -9.30
C SER A 163 3.44 53.07 -9.65
N VAL A 164 4.46 53.19 -10.52
CA VAL A 164 5.35 52.08 -10.84
C VAL A 164 5.99 51.49 -9.57
N ASN A 165 6.05 50.16 -9.51
CA ASN A 165 6.53 49.36 -8.39
C ASN A 165 5.60 49.29 -7.17
N ASP A 166 4.45 49.96 -7.18
CA ASP A 166 3.47 49.74 -6.12
C ASP A 166 2.99 48.30 -6.10
N THR A 167 2.86 47.75 -4.90
CA THR A 167 2.39 46.38 -4.66
C THR A 167 1.02 46.36 -3.98
N THR A 168 0.52 47.48 -3.54
CA THR A 168 -0.81 47.61 -2.93
C THR A 168 -1.62 48.67 -3.67
N ILE A 169 -2.86 48.36 -4.00
CA ILE A 169 -3.76 49.21 -4.78
C ILE A 169 -5.11 49.19 -4.09
N THR A 170 -5.67 50.39 -3.84
CA THR A 170 -7.04 50.52 -3.35
C THR A 170 -8.02 50.47 -4.53
N VAL A 171 -9.03 49.61 -4.39
CA VAL A 171 -10.11 49.45 -5.39
C VAL A 171 -11.45 49.91 -4.79
N THR A 172 -12.46 50.18 -5.61
CA THR A 172 -13.79 50.60 -5.16
C THR A 172 -14.45 49.49 -4.28
N SER A 173 -14.23 48.22 -4.66
CA SER A 173 -14.68 47.06 -3.87
C SER A 173 -13.74 45.89 -4.09
N GLY A 174 -13.22 45.32 -3.00
CA GLY A 174 -12.46 44.06 -3.04
C GLY A 174 -13.34 42.81 -3.06
N THR A 175 -14.68 42.97 -3.04
CA THR A 175 -15.62 41.86 -3.14
C THR A 175 -15.43 41.11 -4.49
N ASN A 176 -15.45 39.78 -4.46
CA ASN A 176 -15.22 38.92 -5.62
C ASN A 176 -13.77 38.92 -6.17
N ILE A 177 -12.81 39.45 -5.39
CA ILE A 177 -11.38 39.27 -5.67
C ILE A 177 -10.81 38.41 -4.53
N ASN A 178 -10.15 37.33 -4.90
CA ASN A 178 -9.57 36.39 -3.93
C ASN A 178 -8.03 36.34 -4.05
N VAL A 179 -7.39 35.92 -2.98
CA VAL A 179 -5.95 35.61 -3.01
C VAL A 179 -5.69 34.52 -4.03
N GLY A 180 -4.72 34.74 -4.90
CA GLY A 180 -4.37 33.88 -6.01
C GLY A 180 -5.04 34.25 -7.35
N ASP A 181 -6.10 35.06 -7.38
CA ASP A 181 -6.70 35.53 -8.62
C ASP A 181 -5.67 36.30 -9.45
N ILE A 182 -5.81 36.19 -10.76
CA ILE A 182 -4.98 36.91 -11.73
C ILE A 182 -5.75 38.16 -12.16
N ILE A 183 -5.15 39.32 -11.97
CA ILE A 183 -5.76 40.60 -12.36
C ILE A 183 -4.93 41.34 -13.39
N ALA A 184 -5.61 42.22 -14.10
CA ALA A 184 -5.00 43.20 -15.01
C ALA A 184 -5.86 44.46 -15.03
N PHE A 185 -5.30 45.54 -15.53
CA PHE A 185 -5.91 46.86 -15.52
C PHE A 185 -6.16 47.38 -16.92
N SER A 186 -7.32 48.02 -17.15
CA SER A 186 -7.70 48.59 -18.45
C SER A 186 -8.50 49.87 -18.25
N THR A 187 -8.29 50.84 -19.13
CA THR A 187 -9.08 52.09 -19.16
C THR A 187 -10.47 51.91 -19.78
N THR A 188 -10.73 50.80 -20.46
CA THR A 188 -12.03 50.50 -21.09
C THR A 188 -12.63 49.20 -20.60
N ALA A 189 -13.92 49.20 -20.29
CA ALA A 189 -14.64 48.05 -19.69
C ALA A 189 -14.85 46.84 -20.65
N ALA A 190 -14.61 46.98 -21.92
CA ALA A 190 -15.06 46.05 -22.94
C ALA A 190 -13.95 45.43 -23.82
N THR A 191 -12.69 45.62 -23.50
CA THR A 191 -11.60 45.15 -24.38
C THR A 191 -10.70 44.15 -23.68
N ASP A 192 -10.29 43.15 -24.43
CA ASP A 192 -9.23 42.19 -24.06
C ASP A 192 -7.84 42.85 -24.04
N ASP A 193 -7.71 44.10 -24.45
CA ASP A 193 -6.49 44.89 -24.41
C ASP A 193 -6.23 45.43 -23.03
N TYR A 194 -5.29 44.76 -22.35
CA TYR A 194 -4.68 45.31 -21.13
C TYR A 194 -3.71 46.40 -21.53
N ASP A 195 -3.83 47.53 -20.88
CA ASP A 195 -3.03 48.70 -21.19
C ASP A 195 -1.51 48.42 -21.18
N ASP A 196 -1.00 47.44 -20.46
CA ASP A 196 0.43 47.12 -20.39
C ASP A 196 0.79 45.65 -20.77
N GLY A 197 -0.22 44.84 -21.07
CA GLY A 197 -0.02 43.42 -21.35
C GLY A 197 0.49 42.59 -20.16
N GLN A 198 0.54 43.19 -18.95
CA GLN A 198 1.03 42.55 -17.74
C GLN A 198 -0.11 42.03 -16.86
N GLU A 199 0.02 40.78 -16.44
CA GLU A 199 -0.87 40.17 -15.44
C GLU A 199 -0.20 40.17 -14.06
N TYR A 200 -1.02 40.33 -13.03
CA TYR A 200 -0.60 40.34 -11.63
C TYR A 200 -1.38 39.30 -10.84
N GLU A 201 -0.69 38.63 -9.93
CA GLU A 201 -1.29 37.70 -8.99
C GLU A 201 -1.62 38.45 -7.68
N VAL A 202 -2.83 38.29 -7.19
CA VAL A 202 -3.29 38.83 -5.92
C VAL A 202 -2.70 38.03 -4.78
N THR A 203 -1.92 38.65 -3.91
CA THR A 203 -1.26 37.99 -2.78
C THR A 203 -1.96 38.23 -1.44
N ALA A 204 -2.72 39.32 -1.31
CA ALA A 204 -3.56 39.61 -0.16
C ALA A 204 -4.74 40.52 -0.56
N VAL A 205 -5.83 40.40 0.17
CA VAL A 205 -7.01 41.26 0.05
C VAL A 205 -7.40 41.71 1.47
N SER A 206 -7.46 43.03 1.70
CA SER A 206 -7.89 43.63 2.95
C SER A 206 -8.96 44.67 2.65
N THR A 207 -10.23 44.29 2.78
CA THR A 207 -11.41 45.09 2.42
C THR A 207 -11.34 45.56 0.97
N ASN A 208 -10.79 46.74 0.71
CA ASN A 208 -10.64 47.32 -0.63
C ASN A 208 -9.18 47.47 -1.07
N ASP A 209 -8.23 47.12 -0.22
CA ASP A 209 -6.81 47.11 -0.58
C ASP A 209 -6.40 45.74 -1.06
N ILE A 210 -5.93 45.67 -2.30
CA ILE A 210 -5.39 44.44 -2.91
C ILE A 210 -3.89 44.54 -2.98
N THR A 211 -3.19 43.54 -2.47
CA THR A 211 -1.73 43.40 -2.64
C THR A 211 -1.45 42.46 -3.79
N ILE A 212 -0.51 42.85 -4.65
CA ILE A 212 -0.21 42.15 -5.90
C ILE A 212 1.29 41.91 -6.07
N LYS A 213 1.60 40.94 -6.90
CA LYS A 213 2.93 40.74 -7.51
C LYS A 213 2.75 40.46 -9.01
N LYS A 214 3.80 40.65 -9.82
CA LYS A 214 3.78 40.22 -11.22
C LYS A 214 3.55 38.71 -11.29
N LYS A 215 2.67 38.27 -12.22
CA LYS A 215 2.48 36.83 -12.48
C LYS A 215 3.80 36.18 -12.90
N GLY A 216 4.17 35.09 -12.20
CA GLY A 216 5.41 34.34 -12.46
C GLY A 216 6.70 35.02 -12.02
N SER A 217 6.64 36.14 -11.30
CA SER A 217 7.80 36.92 -10.88
C SER A 217 7.55 37.64 -9.55
N THR A 218 8.52 38.39 -9.09
CA THR A 218 8.41 39.32 -7.95
C THR A 218 8.30 40.77 -8.44
N GLY A 219 7.81 41.66 -7.57
CA GLY A 219 7.70 43.09 -7.84
C GLY A 219 6.26 43.55 -8.12
N GLY A 220 6.05 44.87 -8.05
CA GLY A 220 4.77 45.53 -8.21
C GLY A 220 4.48 45.93 -9.67
N LEU A 221 3.67 46.98 -9.82
CA LEU A 221 3.21 47.50 -11.12
C LEU A 221 4.36 47.86 -12.04
N THR A 222 4.17 47.59 -13.34
CA THR A 222 5.12 47.97 -14.40
C THR A 222 4.95 49.42 -14.87
N ARG A 223 3.79 50.01 -14.58
CA ARG A 223 3.46 51.40 -14.92
C ARG A 223 2.48 52.00 -13.91
N THR A 224 2.25 53.29 -14.04
CA THR A 224 1.21 54.03 -13.30
C THR A 224 -0.18 53.63 -13.81
N ILE A 225 -1.12 53.35 -12.91
CA ILE A 225 -2.51 53.03 -13.24
C ILE A 225 -3.38 54.22 -12.91
N THR A 226 -4.26 54.60 -13.82
CA THR A 226 -5.15 55.76 -13.65
C THR A 226 -6.29 55.39 -12.68
N ASN A 227 -6.65 56.35 -11.79
CA ASN A 227 -7.84 56.23 -10.96
C ASN A 227 -9.09 56.03 -11.85
N GLY A 228 -9.96 55.08 -11.49
CA GLY A 228 -11.12 54.70 -12.27
C GLY A 228 -10.87 53.62 -13.36
N SER A 229 -9.61 53.18 -13.54
CA SER A 229 -9.32 52.03 -14.43
C SER A 229 -10.06 50.79 -13.99
N ASN A 230 -10.59 50.02 -14.93
CA ASN A 230 -11.22 48.74 -14.68
C ASN A 230 -10.21 47.69 -14.22
N VAL A 231 -10.60 46.87 -13.28
CA VAL A 231 -9.86 45.69 -12.84
C VAL A 231 -10.51 44.46 -13.48
N ARG A 232 -9.80 43.79 -14.37
CA ARG A 232 -10.16 42.48 -14.87
C ARG A 232 -9.68 41.44 -13.90
N ARG A 233 -10.47 40.41 -13.67
CA ARG A 233 -10.10 39.27 -12.85
C ARG A 233 -10.23 37.98 -13.66
N ARG A 234 -9.26 37.07 -13.54
CA ARG A 234 -9.30 35.69 -13.98
C ARG A 234 -9.06 34.76 -12.80
N TRP A 235 -9.69 33.58 -12.84
CA TRP A 235 -9.43 32.51 -11.90
C TRP A 235 -7.96 32.10 -11.89
N GLN A 236 -7.38 31.82 -10.72
CA GLN A 236 -5.95 31.46 -10.56
C GLN A 236 -5.48 30.37 -11.52
N TYR A 237 -6.33 29.36 -11.77
CA TYR A 237 -6.00 28.18 -12.59
C TYR A 237 -6.63 28.22 -13.99
N TYR A 238 -6.89 29.38 -14.52
CA TYR A 238 -7.51 29.56 -15.84
C TYR A 238 -6.69 28.95 -16.99
N ASP A 239 -5.38 28.85 -16.82
CA ASP A 239 -4.44 28.26 -17.79
C ASP A 239 -4.34 26.72 -17.71
N GLN A 240 -4.98 26.10 -16.72
CA GLN A 240 -5.05 24.64 -16.55
C GLN A 240 -6.25 24.02 -17.28
N VAL A 241 -7.15 24.81 -17.84
CA VAL A 241 -8.39 24.38 -18.48
C VAL A 241 -8.57 25.05 -19.84
N SER A 242 -9.38 24.48 -20.74
CA SER A 242 -9.52 24.92 -22.14
C SER A 242 -10.35 26.19 -22.32
N GLY A 243 -11.07 26.67 -21.29
CA GLY A 243 -11.91 27.85 -21.35
C GLY A 243 -12.94 27.92 -20.24
N ALA A 244 -13.81 28.92 -20.24
CA ALA A 244 -14.81 29.14 -19.22
C ALA A 244 -15.84 27.98 -19.15
N PRO A 245 -16.34 27.65 -17.94
CA PRO A 245 -17.48 26.72 -17.81
C PRO A 245 -18.78 27.41 -18.24
N GLY A 246 -19.71 26.66 -18.79
CA GLY A 246 -20.98 27.17 -19.31
C GLY A 246 -22.13 26.20 -19.13
N THR A 247 -22.78 25.86 -20.21
CA THR A 247 -23.85 24.86 -20.26
C THR A 247 -23.42 23.68 -21.12
N SER A 248 -23.41 22.48 -20.54
CA SER A 248 -23.09 21.26 -21.28
C SER A 248 -24.13 20.96 -22.37
N PRO A 249 -23.73 20.33 -23.49
CA PRO A 249 -24.68 19.98 -24.55
C PRO A 249 -25.84 19.09 -24.07
N ASP A 250 -25.60 18.21 -23.14
CA ASP A 250 -26.60 17.28 -22.59
C ASP A 250 -27.64 18.02 -21.74
N VAL A 251 -27.22 18.97 -20.92
CA VAL A 251 -28.12 19.82 -20.11
C VAL A 251 -28.87 20.82 -20.98
N LEU A 252 -28.20 21.41 -21.98
CA LEU A 252 -28.83 22.32 -22.94
C LEU A 252 -29.93 21.60 -23.72
N ALA A 253 -29.72 20.38 -24.18
CA ALA A 253 -30.72 19.57 -24.87
C ALA A 253 -31.94 19.25 -24.00
N ALA A 254 -31.76 19.20 -22.68
CA ALA A 254 -32.84 19.00 -21.69
C ALA A 254 -33.54 20.32 -21.26
N GLY A 255 -33.14 21.48 -21.85
CA GLY A 255 -33.68 22.80 -21.53
C GLY A 255 -33.14 23.42 -20.24
N GLY A 256 -32.05 22.88 -19.67
CA GLY A 256 -31.36 23.43 -18.52
C GLY A 256 -30.23 24.39 -18.93
N SER A 257 -29.54 25.00 -17.94
CA SER A 257 -28.46 25.95 -18.18
C SER A 257 -27.49 26.08 -16.98
N ASN A 258 -26.25 26.51 -17.27
CA ASN A 258 -25.21 26.89 -16.29
C ASN A 258 -24.74 25.74 -15.38
N ASP A 259 -24.73 24.53 -15.94
CA ASP A 259 -24.40 23.33 -15.16
C ASP A 259 -22.89 23.06 -15.03
N GLU A 260 -22.07 23.58 -15.93
CA GLU A 260 -20.63 23.29 -15.90
C GLU A 260 -19.91 24.00 -14.77
N LEU A 261 -18.88 23.35 -14.25
CA LEU A 261 -17.89 23.90 -13.32
C LEU A 261 -16.52 23.28 -13.55
N HIS A 262 -15.47 23.98 -13.10
CA HIS A 262 -14.11 23.45 -12.99
C HIS A 262 -13.70 23.37 -11.53
N PHE A 263 -12.87 22.38 -11.21
CA PHE A 263 -12.16 22.40 -9.95
C PHE A 263 -10.78 21.76 -10.10
N VAL A 264 -9.86 22.19 -9.24
CA VAL A 264 -8.49 21.68 -9.15
C VAL A 264 -8.18 21.31 -7.71
N VAL A 265 -7.39 20.25 -7.55
CA VAL A 265 -6.88 19.79 -6.25
C VAL A 265 -5.39 20.15 -6.19
N ILE A 266 -4.96 20.79 -5.13
CA ILE A 266 -3.62 21.38 -4.98
C ILE A 266 -2.97 20.86 -3.70
N ASP A 267 -1.66 20.62 -3.74
CA ASP A 267 -0.79 20.36 -2.59
C ASP A 267 -0.13 21.68 -2.15
N THR A 268 -0.64 22.30 -1.07
CA THR A 268 -0.24 23.66 -0.71
C THR A 268 1.11 23.76 -0.03
N ASP A 269 1.60 22.71 0.62
CA ASP A 269 2.88 22.71 1.35
C ASP A 269 3.88 21.65 0.82
N GLY A 270 3.46 20.83 -0.15
CA GLY A 270 4.29 19.76 -0.71
C GLY A 270 4.28 18.46 0.10
N SER A 271 3.36 18.28 1.03
CA SER A 271 3.29 17.07 1.86
C SER A 271 2.91 15.81 1.09
N VAL A 272 2.28 15.95 -0.08
CA VAL A 272 1.84 14.83 -0.90
C VAL A 272 2.96 14.34 -1.81
N ASN A 273 3.54 15.21 -2.63
CA ASN A 273 4.55 14.84 -3.63
C ASN A 273 5.90 15.53 -3.46
N GLY A 274 6.01 16.50 -2.57
CA GLY A 274 7.24 17.22 -2.27
C GLY A 274 7.39 18.58 -2.94
N THR A 275 6.41 18.99 -3.77
CA THR A 275 6.40 20.30 -4.44
C THR A 275 5.26 21.15 -3.90
N LYS A 276 5.62 22.31 -3.36
CA LYS A 276 4.65 23.27 -2.85
C LYS A 276 3.81 23.89 -3.97
N ASP A 277 2.51 24.08 -3.68
CA ASP A 277 1.52 24.68 -4.58
C ASP A 277 1.34 23.93 -5.92
N GLU A 278 1.66 22.62 -5.94
CA GLU A 278 1.49 21.79 -7.13
C GLU A 278 0.03 21.40 -7.34
N VAL A 279 -0.43 21.52 -8.60
CA VAL A 279 -1.73 21.02 -9.01
C VAL A 279 -1.67 19.50 -9.16
N LEU A 280 -2.42 18.80 -8.31
CA LEU A 280 -2.47 17.33 -8.29
C LEU A 280 -3.48 16.77 -9.28
N GLU A 281 -4.66 17.40 -9.39
CA GLU A 281 -5.77 16.95 -10.23
C GLU A 281 -6.50 18.16 -10.82
N VAL A 282 -6.94 18.03 -12.09
CA VAL A 282 -7.74 19.01 -12.80
C VAL A 282 -9.02 18.34 -13.30
N TYR A 283 -10.16 18.96 -13.02
CA TYR A 283 -11.47 18.51 -13.47
C TYR A 283 -12.15 19.63 -14.24
N GLU A 284 -12.22 19.44 -15.54
CA GLU A 284 -12.72 20.43 -16.48
C GLU A 284 -14.14 20.11 -16.91
N LYS A 285 -15.04 21.13 -16.93
CA LYS A 285 -16.41 21.05 -17.45
C LYS A 285 -17.21 19.86 -16.92
N VAL A 286 -17.08 19.62 -15.61
CA VAL A 286 -17.94 18.67 -14.92
C VAL A 286 -19.28 19.33 -14.56
N SER A 287 -20.33 18.54 -14.42
CA SER A 287 -21.70 19.05 -14.32
C SER A 287 -22.21 19.12 -12.87
N LYS A 288 -23.00 20.14 -12.55
CA LYS A 288 -23.79 20.26 -11.33
C LYS A 288 -25.07 19.39 -11.36
N ALA A 289 -25.47 18.92 -12.55
CA ALA A 289 -26.67 18.12 -12.75
C ALA A 289 -26.44 16.65 -12.41
N SER A 290 -27.26 16.05 -11.56
CA SER A 290 -27.10 14.68 -11.06
C SER A 290 -27.21 13.60 -12.15
N ASP A 291 -27.90 13.88 -13.25
CA ASP A 291 -28.16 12.98 -14.37
C ASP A 291 -27.46 13.40 -15.68
N SER A 292 -26.51 14.34 -15.60
CA SER A 292 -25.75 14.79 -16.77
C SER A 292 -24.79 13.73 -17.28
N LYS A 293 -24.59 13.72 -18.59
CA LYS A 293 -23.65 12.83 -19.28
C LYS A 293 -22.66 13.61 -20.11
N ASP A 294 -21.45 13.08 -20.19
CA ASP A 294 -20.43 13.56 -21.14
C ASP A 294 -20.72 13.11 -22.58
N ALA A 295 -19.91 13.56 -23.52
CA ALA A 295 -20.06 13.19 -24.95
C ALA A 295 -19.92 11.68 -25.20
N GLY A 296 -19.30 10.94 -24.30
CA GLY A 296 -19.15 9.47 -24.35
C GLY A 296 -20.33 8.73 -23.71
N GLY A 297 -21.30 9.45 -23.13
CA GLY A 297 -22.46 8.87 -22.44
C GLY A 297 -22.19 8.46 -20.97
N SER A 298 -21.00 8.74 -20.45
CA SER A 298 -20.67 8.50 -19.05
C SER A 298 -21.24 9.58 -18.15
N ASN A 299 -21.51 9.23 -16.88
CA ASN A 299 -21.99 10.21 -15.91
C ASN A 299 -20.94 11.30 -15.68
N ASN A 300 -21.36 12.59 -15.88
CA ASN A 300 -20.52 13.77 -15.74
C ASN A 300 -20.84 14.59 -14.47
N PHE A 301 -21.69 14.10 -13.59
CA PHE A 301 -22.00 14.72 -12.31
C PHE A 301 -20.75 14.83 -11.45
N TYR A 302 -20.39 16.04 -10.99
CA TYR A 302 -19.08 16.28 -10.38
C TYR A 302 -18.80 15.41 -9.13
N PRO A 303 -19.79 15.07 -8.24
CA PRO A 303 -19.56 14.14 -7.15
C PRO A 303 -19.18 12.74 -7.63
N GLU A 304 -19.85 12.25 -8.69
CA GLU A 304 -19.53 10.96 -9.30
C GLU A 304 -18.18 10.96 -10.01
N VAL A 305 -17.81 12.07 -10.64
CA VAL A 305 -16.48 12.23 -11.26
C VAL A 305 -15.39 12.21 -10.20
N ILE A 306 -15.56 12.92 -9.08
CA ILE A 306 -14.67 12.88 -7.92
C ILE A 306 -14.53 11.45 -7.40
N TYR A 307 -15.66 10.79 -7.13
CA TYR A 307 -15.67 9.43 -6.59
C TYR A 307 -14.85 8.45 -7.43
N ARG A 308 -15.02 8.50 -8.76
CA ARG A 308 -14.38 7.58 -9.70
C ARG A 308 -12.92 7.92 -10.01
N LYS A 309 -12.56 9.20 -10.06
CA LYS A 309 -11.27 9.65 -10.62
C LYS A 309 -10.31 10.22 -9.59
N SER A 310 -10.80 10.82 -8.48
CA SER A 310 -9.92 11.46 -7.53
C SER A 310 -9.16 10.45 -6.68
N SER A 311 -7.85 10.65 -6.58
CA SER A 311 -6.97 9.92 -5.67
C SER A 311 -6.80 10.60 -4.32
N PHE A 312 -7.29 11.85 -4.16
CA PHE A 312 -6.99 12.69 -3.00
C PHE A 312 -8.21 13.13 -2.20
N ILE A 313 -9.39 13.21 -2.82
CA ILE A 313 -10.58 13.73 -2.16
C ILE A 313 -11.82 12.86 -2.38
N TYR A 314 -12.77 12.96 -1.46
CA TYR A 314 -14.16 12.58 -1.61
C TYR A 314 -15.03 13.84 -1.61
N TRP A 315 -16.17 13.77 -2.27
CA TRP A 315 -17.23 14.76 -2.14
C TRP A 315 -17.98 14.59 -0.81
N GLY A 316 -18.37 15.70 -0.18
CA GLY A 316 -19.15 15.69 1.06
C GLY A 316 -20.52 16.36 0.91
N ASP A 317 -20.56 17.59 0.41
CA ASP A 317 -21.79 18.36 0.24
C ASP A 317 -21.69 19.34 -0.93
N HIS A 318 -22.82 19.86 -1.36
CA HIS A 318 -22.86 20.95 -2.34
C HIS A 318 -22.48 22.29 -1.67
N ASN A 319 -21.92 23.20 -2.46
CA ASN A 319 -21.67 24.55 -1.97
C ASN A 319 -22.97 25.24 -1.53
N SER A 320 -22.98 25.86 -0.38
CA SER A 320 -24.17 26.52 0.19
C SER A 320 -24.72 27.65 -0.68
N ASN A 321 -23.91 28.26 -1.55
CA ASN A 321 -24.34 29.28 -2.52
C ASN A 321 -24.83 28.64 -3.84
N GLY A 322 -24.75 27.32 -3.97
CA GLY A 322 -25.09 26.56 -5.17
C GLY A 322 -26.56 26.15 -5.19
N THR A 323 -27.49 27.04 -5.51
CA THR A 323 -28.91 26.69 -5.67
C THR A 323 -29.09 25.73 -6.85
N ASN A 324 -29.88 24.68 -6.67
CA ASN A 324 -30.17 23.62 -7.62
C ASN A 324 -29.00 22.65 -7.93
N TRP A 325 -27.83 22.84 -7.35
CA TRP A 325 -26.74 21.87 -7.49
C TRP A 325 -27.21 20.49 -6.99
N GLY A 326 -26.98 19.44 -7.79
CA GLY A 326 -27.47 18.08 -7.49
C GLY A 326 -28.88 17.76 -8.02
N ASN A 327 -29.63 18.74 -8.52
CA ASN A 327 -30.93 18.48 -9.15
C ASN A 327 -30.75 17.84 -10.55
N ALA A 328 -31.81 17.20 -11.05
CA ALA A 328 -31.87 16.69 -12.43
C ALA A 328 -31.84 17.83 -13.46
N LYS A 329 -31.28 17.54 -14.64
CA LYS A 329 -31.01 18.53 -15.71
C LYS A 329 -32.24 19.13 -16.37
N ALA A 330 -33.40 18.45 -16.38
CA ALA A 330 -34.57 18.84 -17.16
C ALA A 330 -35.12 20.20 -16.73
N GLY A 331 -34.95 21.23 -17.58
CA GLY A 331 -35.44 22.57 -17.36
C GLY A 331 -34.82 23.32 -16.17
N THR A 332 -33.71 22.83 -15.63
CA THR A 332 -33.07 23.37 -14.42
C THR A 332 -32.00 24.39 -14.78
N THR A 333 -32.12 25.59 -14.23
CA THR A 333 -31.04 26.61 -14.23
C THR A 333 -30.25 26.50 -12.95
N TYR A 334 -28.94 26.24 -13.05
CA TYR A 334 -28.05 26.14 -11.90
C TYR A 334 -27.48 27.50 -11.56
N THR A 335 -27.37 27.80 -10.25
CA THR A 335 -26.87 29.11 -9.82
C THR A 335 -25.44 29.33 -10.26
N ASP A 336 -25.21 30.48 -10.88
CA ASP A 336 -23.89 31.01 -11.15
C ASP A 336 -23.26 31.58 -9.88
N VAL A 337 -22.06 31.10 -9.56
CA VAL A 337 -21.23 31.68 -8.49
C VAL A 337 -20.37 32.78 -9.13
N SER A 338 -20.53 34.05 -8.70
CA SER A 338 -19.92 35.21 -9.34
C SER A 338 -18.39 35.31 -9.20
N ALA A 339 -17.81 34.58 -8.27
CA ALA A 339 -16.37 34.53 -8.03
C ALA A 339 -15.90 33.08 -7.82
N PRO A 340 -14.64 32.74 -8.17
CA PRO A 340 -14.06 31.47 -7.79
C PRO A 340 -13.96 31.40 -6.25
N PHE A 341 -13.98 30.20 -5.71
CA PHE A 341 -13.77 29.99 -4.29
C PHE A 341 -12.77 28.86 -4.06
N SER A 342 -12.13 28.90 -2.92
CA SER A 342 -11.12 27.89 -2.57
C SER A 342 -11.32 27.47 -1.11
N HIS A 343 -11.17 26.17 -0.89
CA HIS A 343 -11.26 25.58 0.45
C HIS A 343 -9.96 24.85 0.78
N THR A 344 -9.36 25.20 1.89
CA THR A 344 -8.24 24.47 2.50
C THR A 344 -8.79 23.39 3.42
N PHE A 345 -8.14 22.26 3.44
CA PHE A 345 -8.49 21.15 4.32
C PHE A 345 -7.85 21.34 5.70
N THR A 346 -8.54 20.97 6.74
CA THR A 346 -8.08 21.05 8.12
C THR A 346 -8.54 19.88 8.97
N GLY A 347 -7.93 19.68 10.13
CA GLY A 347 -8.37 18.68 11.11
C GLY A 347 -7.90 17.26 10.84
N GLY A 348 -7.11 17.03 9.80
CA GLY A 348 -6.48 15.72 9.55
C GLY A 348 -5.46 15.38 10.63
N VAL A 349 -5.52 14.15 11.17
CA VAL A 349 -4.67 13.68 12.27
C VAL A 349 -4.19 12.27 11.96
N ASP A 350 -2.89 12.00 12.16
CA ASP A 350 -2.29 10.67 11.93
C ASP A 350 -2.67 9.64 13.01
N GLY A 351 -3.08 10.10 14.19
CA GLY A 351 -3.40 9.27 15.33
C GLY A 351 -2.17 8.63 15.97
N THR A 352 -2.40 7.76 16.96
CA THR A 352 -1.34 7.09 17.71
C THR A 352 -1.29 5.60 17.36
N VAL A 353 -0.09 5.12 17.02
CA VAL A 353 0.19 3.70 16.77
C VAL A 353 0.49 3.00 18.08
N THR A 354 -0.13 1.85 18.31
CA THR A 354 0.13 0.94 19.43
C THR A 354 0.20 -0.49 18.93
N ASP A 355 0.77 -1.40 19.71
CA ASP A 355 0.76 -2.83 19.35
C ASP A 355 -0.66 -3.39 19.20
N GLY A 356 -1.62 -2.90 19.98
CA GLY A 356 -3.03 -3.28 19.84
C GLY A 356 -3.62 -2.87 18.47
N VAL A 357 -3.33 -1.66 18.01
CA VAL A 357 -3.73 -1.18 16.68
C VAL A 357 -3.06 -2.01 15.57
N ARG A 358 -1.78 -2.32 15.72
CA ARG A 358 -1.06 -3.15 14.74
C ARG A 358 -1.60 -4.57 14.72
N LYS A 359 -1.90 -5.16 15.88
CA LYS A 359 -2.55 -6.48 16.01
C LYS A 359 -3.86 -6.50 15.22
N THR A 360 -4.76 -5.55 15.47
CA THR A 360 -6.04 -5.45 14.74
C THR A 360 -5.84 -5.38 13.23
N ALA A 361 -4.81 -4.66 12.76
CA ALA A 361 -4.49 -4.62 11.34
C ALA A 361 -3.96 -5.96 10.79
N PHE A 362 -3.20 -6.73 11.59
CA PHE A 362 -2.77 -8.09 11.21
C PHE A 362 -3.91 -9.11 11.24
N GLU A 363 -4.96 -8.89 12.03
CA GLU A 363 -6.13 -9.77 12.08
C GLU A 363 -6.89 -9.84 10.75
N TYR A 364 -6.71 -8.86 9.84
CA TYR A 364 -7.19 -8.94 8.45
C TYR A 364 -6.54 -10.08 7.65
N PHE A 365 -5.42 -10.62 8.12
CA PHE A 365 -4.77 -11.80 7.55
C PHE A 365 -5.10 -13.09 8.30
N GLN A 366 -6.02 -13.08 9.26
CA GLN A 366 -6.32 -14.24 10.12
C GLN A 366 -7.04 -15.36 9.36
N ASP A 367 -7.93 -15.00 8.42
CA ASP A 367 -8.68 -15.97 7.64
C ASP A 367 -7.92 -16.40 6.39
N GLY A 368 -7.48 -17.65 6.34
CA GLY A 368 -6.76 -18.25 5.20
C GLY A 368 -7.66 -18.57 4.00
N GLU A 369 -8.97 -18.58 4.16
CA GLU A 369 -9.89 -18.83 3.05
C GLU A 369 -10.15 -17.57 2.21
N SER A 370 -10.19 -16.40 2.86
CA SER A 370 -10.43 -15.11 2.18
C SER A 370 -9.13 -14.43 1.72
N VAL A 371 -8.04 -14.57 2.50
CA VAL A 371 -6.77 -13.89 2.21
C VAL A 371 -5.60 -14.87 2.17
N ASP A 372 -5.14 -15.17 0.97
CA ASP A 372 -3.97 -16.03 0.76
C ASP A 372 -2.66 -15.27 1.05
N VAL A 373 -1.88 -15.75 2.04
CA VAL A 373 -0.56 -15.23 2.41
C VAL A 373 0.31 -16.37 2.93
N GLY A 374 1.63 -16.31 2.68
CA GLY A 374 2.58 -17.33 3.12
C GLY A 374 3.67 -16.80 4.07
N LEU A 375 3.95 -15.49 4.01
CA LEU A 375 5.09 -14.88 4.70
C LEU A 375 4.63 -13.62 5.43
N ILE A 376 4.57 -13.64 6.75
CA ILE A 376 4.17 -12.49 7.58
C ILE A 376 5.43 -11.81 8.12
N MET A 377 5.57 -10.51 7.89
CA MET A 377 6.67 -9.69 8.41
C MET A 377 6.23 -8.97 9.68
N ALA A 378 7.02 -9.07 10.75
CA ALA A 378 6.71 -8.40 12.01
C ALA A 378 7.15 -6.92 12.05
N GLY A 379 8.10 -6.51 11.18
CA GLY A 379 8.68 -5.18 11.22
C GLY A 379 9.46 -4.94 12.51
N ASN A 380 9.21 -3.82 13.18
CA ASN A 380 9.77 -3.45 14.48
C ASN A 380 8.87 -3.84 15.66
N ALA A 381 8.20 -5.00 15.56
CA ALA A 381 7.23 -5.46 16.55
C ALA A 381 7.84 -5.76 17.93
N SER A 382 7.09 -5.50 19.00
CA SER A 382 7.42 -5.97 20.35
C SER A 382 7.30 -7.48 20.46
N ALA A 383 7.84 -8.06 21.53
CA ALA A 383 7.73 -9.50 21.82
C ALA A 383 6.26 -9.95 21.94
N ASN A 384 5.39 -9.10 22.48
CA ASN A 384 3.96 -9.41 22.61
C ASN A 384 3.27 -9.46 21.25
N LEU A 385 3.53 -8.48 20.38
CA LEU A 385 2.97 -8.47 19.03
C LEU A 385 3.48 -9.66 18.21
N ILE A 386 4.77 -10.01 18.32
CA ILE A 386 5.31 -11.22 17.67
C ILE A 386 4.54 -12.47 18.16
N GLY A 387 4.23 -12.57 19.47
CA GLY A 387 3.42 -13.63 20.03
C GLY A 387 2.00 -13.71 19.45
N ASP A 388 1.37 -12.57 19.21
CA ASP A 388 0.06 -12.49 18.53
C ASP A 388 0.16 -12.96 17.07
N LEU A 389 1.18 -12.53 16.33
CA LEU A 389 1.42 -12.95 14.95
C LEU A 389 1.68 -14.47 14.85
N MET A 390 2.43 -15.02 15.80
CA MET A 390 2.65 -16.47 15.90
C MET A 390 1.32 -17.21 16.07
N THR A 391 0.39 -16.67 16.88
CA THR A 391 -0.94 -17.27 17.07
C THR A 391 -1.74 -17.28 15.77
N ILE A 392 -1.69 -16.20 14.97
CA ILE A 392 -2.30 -16.16 13.63
C ILE A 392 -1.70 -17.27 12.76
N ALA A 393 -0.37 -17.37 12.69
CA ALA A 393 0.29 -18.37 11.83
C ALA A 393 0.01 -19.82 12.28
N GLU A 394 -0.04 -20.09 13.59
CA GLU A 394 -0.35 -21.41 14.14
C GLU A 394 -1.80 -21.83 13.91
N ASN A 395 -2.73 -20.88 13.95
CA ASN A 395 -4.13 -21.15 13.64
C ASN A 395 -4.33 -21.40 12.13
N ARG A 396 -3.68 -20.60 11.29
CA ARG A 396 -3.75 -20.75 9.83
C ARG A 396 -3.03 -21.99 9.31
N LYS A 397 -1.84 -22.29 9.84
CA LYS A 397 -0.92 -23.38 9.42
C LYS A 397 -0.34 -23.26 8.01
N ASP A 398 -0.68 -22.21 7.24
CA ASP A 398 -0.28 -21.99 5.85
C ASP A 398 0.73 -20.85 5.67
N CYS A 399 1.23 -20.25 6.74
CA CYS A 399 2.17 -19.14 6.72
C CYS A 399 3.21 -19.22 7.84
N VAL A 400 4.28 -18.41 7.73
CA VAL A 400 5.33 -18.24 8.74
C VAL A 400 5.58 -16.77 9.02
N VAL A 401 5.99 -16.46 10.26
CA VAL A 401 6.30 -15.12 10.74
C VAL A 401 7.81 -14.88 10.74
N PHE A 402 8.25 -13.73 10.25
CA PHE A 402 9.64 -13.28 10.30
C PHE A 402 9.76 -12.12 11.28
N ALA A 403 10.69 -12.22 12.23
CA ALA A 403 10.86 -11.24 13.27
C ALA A 403 12.31 -10.89 13.53
N SER A 404 12.57 -9.60 13.74
CA SER A 404 13.86 -9.01 14.13
C SER A 404 13.85 -8.62 15.61
N PRO A 405 15.01 -8.49 16.29
CA PRO A 405 15.09 -7.91 17.63
C PRO A 405 14.70 -6.41 17.60
N GLN A 406 14.60 -5.77 18.75
CA GLN A 406 14.35 -4.33 18.80
C GLN A 406 15.56 -3.53 18.31
N ARG A 407 15.30 -2.35 17.73
CA ARG A 407 16.37 -1.46 17.29
C ARG A 407 17.36 -1.10 18.41
N SER A 408 16.84 -0.88 19.61
CA SER A 408 17.63 -0.60 20.81
C SER A 408 18.58 -1.72 21.21
N ASP A 409 18.34 -2.96 20.78
CA ASP A 409 19.16 -4.12 21.14
C ASP A 409 20.46 -4.17 20.37
N VAL A 410 20.50 -3.56 19.16
CA VAL A 410 21.66 -3.69 18.24
C VAL A 410 22.19 -2.36 17.72
N VAL A 411 21.39 -1.28 17.64
CA VAL A 411 21.81 0.01 17.08
C VAL A 411 22.40 0.89 18.19
N ASN A 412 23.56 1.51 17.90
CA ASN A 412 24.31 2.38 18.83
C ASN A 412 24.81 1.66 20.10
N ILE A 413 24.99 0.35 20.06
CA ILE A 413 25.61 -0.43 21.12
C ILE A 413 27.09 -0.64 20.78
N ALA A 414 27.99 -0.21 21.64
CA ALA A 414 29.43 -0.21 21.38
C ALA A 414 30.07 -1.62 21.40
N SER A 415 29.48 -2.58 22.08
CA SER A 415 30.03 -3.93 22.29
C SER A 415 29.22 -4.99 21.56
N ALA A 416 29.85 -5.77 20.70
CA ALA A 416 29.23 -6.90 20.00
C ALA A 416 28.74 -8.00 20.97
N ILE A 417 29.37 -8.14 22.14
CA ILE A 417 28.90 -9.07 23.19
C ILE A 417 27.59 -8.58 23.78
N ASN A 418 27.46 -7.27 24.05
CA ASN A 418 26.21 -6.71 24.56
C ASN A 418 25.09 -6.80 23.53
N GLN A 419 25.38 -6.55 22.24
CA GLN A 419 24.42 -6.76 21.16
C GLN A 419 23.93 -8.22 21.13
N THR A 420 24.84 -9.20 21.23
CA THR A 420 24.49 -10.63 21.30
C THR A 420 23.57 -10.91 22.49
N ASN A 421 23.96 -10.44 23.68
CA ASN A 421 23.19 -10.67 24.90
C ASN A 421 21.79 -10.05 24.85
N ASN A 422 21.66 -8.82 24.29
CA ASN A 422 20.38 -8.14 24.13
C ASN A 422 19.47 -8.91 23.16
N VAL A 423 19.98 -9.33 22.00
CA VAL A 423 19.23 -10.14 21.03
C VAL A 423 18.77 -11.45 21.66
N LEU A 424 19.64 -12.14 22.40
CA LEU A 424 19.28 -13.37 23.11
C LEU A 424 18.21 -13.12 24.19
N ALA A 425 18.37 -12.06 24.97
CA ALA A 425 17.42 -11.67 26.01
C ALA A 425 16.03 -11.40 25.40
N PHE A 426 15.97 -10.66 24.29
CA PHE A 426 14.72 -10.36 23.60
C PHE A 426 14.01 -11.63 23.13
N PHE A 427 14.69 -12.49 22.36
CA PHE A 427 14.04 -13.69 21.80
C PHE A 427 13.77 -14.79 22.84
N ASN A 428 14.46 -14.80 23.97
CA ASN A 428 14.16 -15.73 25.09
C ASN A 428 12.81 -15.44 25.75
N THR A 429 12.26 -14.23 25.59
CA THR A 429 10.91 -13.90 26.08
C THR A 429 9.81 -14.47 25.19
N ILE A 430 10.14 -14.86 23.95
CA ILE A 430 9.17 -15.34 22.97
C ILE A 430 9.06 -16.86 23.05
N ARG A 431 7.82 -17.35 23.08
CA ARG A 431 7.52 -18.78 23.16
C ARG A 431 8.08 -19.58 21.96
N SER A 432 8.24 -20.88 22.14
CA SER A 432 8.71 -21.80 21.12
C SER A 432 7.65 -22.06 20.06
N SER A 433 8.01 -21.93 18.78
CA SER A 433 7.15 -22.30 17.65
C SER A 433 7.96 -22.54 16.38
N SER A 434 7.52 -23.48 15.54
CA SER A 434 8.08 -23.69 14.22
C SER A 434 7.55 -22.71 13.17
N TYR A 435 6.54 -21.91 13.51
CA TYR A 435 5.92 -20.93 12.63
C TYR A 435 6.54 -19.53 12.71
N VAL A 436 7.64 -19.36 13.46
CA VAL A 436 8.38 -18.09 13.54
C VAL A 436 9.84 -18.31 13.19
N ILE A 437 10.45 -17.29 12.57
CA ILE A 437 11.84 -17.26 12.12
C ILE A 437 12.47 -15.98 12.64
N PHE A 438 13.56 -16.08 13.39
CA PHE A 438 14.25 -14.96 14.01
C PHE A 438 15.53 -14.62 13.24
N ASP A 439 15.80 -13.32 13.03
CA ASP A 439 17.08 -12.81 12.52
C ASP A 439 17.88 -12.08 13.59
N SER A 440 19.12 -11.70 13.28
CA SER A 440 20.04 -11.13 14.26
C SER A 440 20.06 -9.60 14.32
N GLY A 441 19.23 -8.86 13.54
CA GLY A 441 19.27 -7.43 13.71
C GLY A 441 18.83 -6.54 12.56
N TYR A 442 19.62 -5.50 12.28
CA TYR A 442 19.29 -4.38 11.41
C TYR A 442 20.35 -4.15 10.35
N LYS A 443 19.92 -3.84 9.12
CA LYS A 443 20.78 -3.33 8.04
C LYS A 443 20.79 -1.81 8.02
N TYR A 444 21.92 -1.22 7.61
CA TYR A 444 22.08 0.21 7.34
C TYR A 444 21.92 0.43 5.85
N MET A 445 20.93 1.23 5.45
CA MET A 445 20.59 1.49 4.05
C MET A 445 20.32 2.97 3.80
N TYR A 446 20.40 3.38 2.54
CA TYR A 446 20.10 4.74 2.11
C TYR A 446 18.59 4.93 1.90
N ASP A 447 18.05 5.94 2.57
CA ASP A 447 16.69 6.44 2.39
C ASP A 447 16.72 7.54 1.31
N ARG A 448 16.39 7.16 0.09
CA ARG A 448 16.40 8.05 -1.08
C ARG A 448 15.33 9.14 -1.05
N TYR A 449 14.31 9.00 -0.19
CA TYR A 449 13.22 9.96 -0.08
C TYR A 449 13.57 11.14 0.82
N ASN A 450 14.43 10.92 1.81
CA ASN A 450 14.83 11.90 2.81
C ASN A 450 16.32 12.23 2.76
N ASP A 451 17.10 11.68 1.81
CA ASP A 451 18.55 11.86 1.65
C ASP A 451 19.33 11.58 2.95
N VAL A 452 19.00 10.48 3.63
CA VAL A 452 19.64 10.06 4.88
C VAL A 452 19.84 8.54 4.91
N TYR A 453 20.79 8.10 5.74
CA TYR A 453 20.98 6.68 6.00
C TYR A 453 20.22 6.25 7.25
N ARG A 454 19.57 5.09 7.20
CA ARG A 454 18.74 4.56 8.27
C ARG A 454 19.05 3.10 8.58
N TYR A 455 18.82 2.71 9.85
CA TYR A 455 18.81 1.31 10.26
C TYR A 455 17.39 0.75 10.14
N VAL A 456 17.25 -0.38 9.43
CA VAL A 456 15.97 -1.02 9.11
C VAL A 456 16.02 -2.49 9.52
N PRO A 457 14.95 -3.06 10.10
CA PRO A 457 14.93 -4.46 10.52
C PRO A 457 15.07 -5.41 9.33
N LEU A 458 15.71 -6.56 9.54
CA LEU A 458 16.04 -7.52 8.49
C LEU A 458 14.89 -8.48 8.14
N ASN A 459 13.80 -8.53 8.92
CA ASN A 459 12.72 -9.50 8.67
C ASN A 459 12.03 -9.33 7.31
N GLY A 460 11.99 -8.12 6.76
CA GLY A 460 11.53 -7.88 5.39
C GLY A 460 12.43 -8.55 4.34
N ASP A 461 13.75 -8.49 4.52
CA ASP A 461 14.72 -9.19 3.66
C ASP A 461 14.61 -10.71 3.83
N MET A 462 14.45 -11.20 5.07
CA MET A 462 14.31 -12.63 5.36
C MET A 462 13.10 -13.24 4.67
N ALA A 463 11.96 -12.57 4.77
CA ALA A 463 10.74 -12.95 4.06
C ALA A 463 10.95 -12.87 2.53
N GLY A 464 11.59 -11.82 2.06
CA GLY A 464 11.92 -11.61 0.66
C GLY A 464 12.84 -12.69 0.09
N LEU A 465 13.89 -13.09 0.81
CA LEU A 465 14.76 -14.21 0.43
C LEU A 465 13.99 -15.53 0.33
N SER A 466 13.05 -15.75 1.24
CA SER A 466 12.17 -16.92 1.19
C SER A 466 11.27 -16.88 -0.05
N ALA A 467 10.64 -15.75 -0.35
CA ALA A 467 9.82 -15.57 -1.55
C ALA A 467 10.65 -15.75 -2.85
N ARG A 468 11.86 -15.19 -2.89
CA ARG A 468 12.76 -15.38 -4.03
C ARG A 468 13.18 -16.83 -4.20
N THR A 469 13.40 -17.55 -3.09
CA THR A 469 13.76 -18.98 -3.15
C THR A 469 12.62 -19.78 -3.76
N ASP A 470 11.36 -19.47 -3.45
CA ASP A 470 10.20 -20.12 -4.09
C ASP A 470 10.14 -19.89 -5.60
N LEU A 471 10.47 -18.68 -6.03
CA LEU A 471 10.42 -18.28 -7.45
C LEU A 471 11.58 -18.86 -8.26
N THR A 472 12.75 -19.07 -7.66
CA THR A 472 13.97 -19.52 -8.37
C THR A 472 14.25 -21.01 -8.24
N ASN A 473 13.74 -21.62 -7.18
CA ASN A 473 13.91 -23.02 -6.84
C ASN A 473 12.55 -23.61 -6.41
N ASP A 474 12.39 -23.85 -5.12
CA ASP A 474 11.16 -24.28 -4.47
C ASP A 474 11.17 -23.90 -2.99
N ALA A 475 10.00 -23.90 -2.35
CA ALA A 475 9.82 -23.50 -0.96
C ALA A 475 10.58 -24.40 0.05
N TRP A 476 10.91 -25.62 -0.33
CA TRP A 476 11.69 -26.56 0.49
C TRP A 476 13.21 -26.42 0.36
N PHE A 477 13.71 -25.44 -0.37
CA PHE A 477 15.12 -25.07 -0.32
C PHE A 477 15.37 -24.06 0.80
N SER A 478 16.54 -24.20 1.45
CA SER A 478 16.96 -23.22 2.45
C SER A 478 17.19 -21.85 1.80
N PRO A 479 16.62 -20.73 2.33
CA PRO A 479 16.88 -19.39 1.83
C PRO A 479 18.25 -18.86 2.21
N ALA A 480 19.00 -19.57 3.05
CA ALA A 480 20.29 -19.17 3.56
C ALA A 480 21.47 -19.55 2.64
N GLY A 481 22.63 -18.98 2.93
CA GLY A 481 23.90 -19.28 2.29
C GLY A 481 24.24 -18.38 1.10
N LEU A 482 25.46 -18.57 0.55
CA LEU A 482 26.04 -17.74 -0.50
C LEU A 482 25.21 -17.69 -1.80
N ASN A 483 24.53 -18.77 -2.12
CA ASN A 483 23.79 -18.86 -3.38
C ASN A 483 22.43 -18.14 -3.35
N ARG A 484 21.77 -18.09 -2.19
CA ARG A 484 20.38 -17.59 -2.06
C ARG A 484 20.21 -16.52 -1.01
N GLY A 485 21.06 -16.48 0.03
CA GLY A 485 20.90 -15.65 1.24
C GLY A 485 21.51 -14.26 1.16
N ILE A 486 21.82 -13.71 -0.02
CA ILE A 486 22.42 -12.38 -0.17
C ILE A 486 21.37 -11.29 0.08
N ILE A 487 21.64 -10.44 1.08
CA ILE A 487 20.82 -9.28 1.44
C ILE A 487 21.07 -8.12 0.47
N ARG A 488 20.00 -7.56 -0.08
CA ARG A 488 20.04 -6.45 -1.04
C ARG A 488 19.97 -5.09 -0.35
N GLY A 489 20.53 -4.06 -0.98
CA GLY A 489 20.39 -2.66 -0.54
C GLY A 489 21.04 -2.34 0.80
N ALA A 490 21.85 -3.23 1.39
CA ALA A 490 22.51 -3.02 2.66
C ALA A 490 23.93 -2.50 2.46
N VAL A 491 24.28 -1.38 3.11
CA VAL A 491 25.64 -0.81 3.14
C VAL A 491 26.48 -1.50 4.21
N LYS A 492 25.90 -1.71 5.39
CA LYS A 492 26.51 -2.42 6.53
C LYS A 492 25.43 -2.98 7.44
N LEU A 493 25.83 -3.84 8.37
CA LEU A 493 24.96 -4.31 9.46
C LEU A 493 25.16 -3.40 10.70
N ALA A 494 24.11 -3.27 11.52
CA ALA A 494 24.20 -2.68 12.84
C ALA A 494 25.07 -3.55 13.78
N TYR A 495 25.02 -4.87 13.57
CA TYR A 495 25.70 -5.88 14.34
C TYR A 495 26.22 -6.97 13.39
N ASN A 496 27.54 -7.23 13.41
CA ASN A 496 28.16 -8.29 12.63
C ASN A 496 28.78 -9.34 13.58
N PRO A 497 28.08 -10.46 13.87
CA PRO A 497 28.53 -11.43 14.85
C PRO A 497 29.78 -12.20 14.38
N ASN A 498 30.76 -12.37 15.29
CA ASN A 498 31.89 -13.25 15.08
C ASN A 498 31.49 -14.73 15.22
N LYS A 499 32.43 -15.69 15.01
CA LYS A 499 32.12 -17.11 15.03
C LYS A 499 31.47 -17.56 16.36
N THR A 500 32.04 -17.17 17.50
CA THR A 500 31.52 -17.54 18.82
C THR A 500 30.11 -17.00 19.03
N GLN A 501 29.89 -15.73 18.69
CA GLN A 501 28.58 -15.09 18.79
C GLN A 501 27.55 -15.74 17.87
N ARG A 502 27.95 -16.13 16.64
CA ARG A 502 27.08 -16.89 15.74
C ARG A 502 26.68 -18.25 16.33
N ASP A 503 27.61 -18.94 16.97
CA ASP A 503 27.34 -20.22 17.64
C ASP A 503 26.32 -20.06 18.78
N GLU A 504 26.42 -18.97 19.57
CA GLU A 504 25.47 -18.61 20.63
C GLU A 504 24.10 -18.28 20.07
N LEU A 505 24.01 -17.39 19.08
CA LEU A 505 22.77 -17.03 18.41
C LEU A 505 22.09 -18.25 17.80
N TYR A 506 22.84 -19.08 17.09
CA TYR A 506 22.29 -20.24 16.41
C TYR A 506 21.82 -21.32 17.37
N ARG A 507 22.48 -21.50 18.55
CA ARG A 507 21.95 -22.36 19.63
C ARG A 507 20.61 -21.84 20.15
N ALA A 508 20.48 -20.53 20.27
CA ALA A 508 19.26 -19.86 20.71
C ALA A 508 18.22 -19.67 19.59
N ARG A 509 18.31 -20.43 18.47
CA ARG A 509 17.37 -20.39 17.34
C ARG A 509 17.29 -19.07 16.57
N VAL A 510 18.28 -18.20 16.72
CA VAL A 510 18.40 -16.94 15.96
C VAL A 510 19.29 -17.19 14.76
N ASN A 511 18.83 -16.77 13.57
CA ASN A 511 19.58 -16.92 12.33
C ASN A 511 20.52 -15.73 12.16
N PRO A 512 21.84 -15.91 12.26
CA PRO A 512 22.77 -14.81 12.12
C PRO A 512 22.80 -14.30 10.67
N VAL A 513 22.76 -12.98 10.51
CA VAL A 513 23.07 -12.30 9.26
C VAL A 513 24.48 -11.73 9.41
N VAL A 514 25.36 -12.04 8.44
CA VAL A 514 26.80 -11.82 8.56
C VAL A 514 27.33 -11.12 7.33
N SER A 515 28.27 -10.19 7.53
CA SER A 515 29.04 -9.60 6.45
C SER A 515 30.39 -10.32 6.34
N PHE A 516 30.61 -11.02 5.23
CA PHE A 516 31.88 -11.66 4.92
C PHE A 516 32.68 -10.80 3.94
N PRO A 517 34.00 -10.62 4.17
CA PRO A 517 34.86 -9.89 3.25
C PRO A 517 34.81 -10.48 1.84
N GLY A 518 34.50 -9.67 0.84
CA GLY A 518 34.42 -10.08 -0.56
C GLY A 518 33.18 -10.88 -0.96
N GLN A 519 32.28 -11.21 -0.03
CA GLN A 519 31.08 -12.03 -0.30
C GLN A 519 29.75 -11.30 -0.03
N GLY A 520 29.83 -10.13 0.63
CA GLY A 520 28.65 -9.33 0.95
C GLY A 520 27.97 -9.70 2.28
N ILE A 521 26.76 -9.22 2.45
CA ILE A 521 25.92 -9.46 3.63
C ILE A 521 24.98 -10.63 3.33
N ILE A 522 25.00 -11.64 4.19
CA ILE A 522 24.40 -12.94 3.90
C ILE A 522 23.64 -13.47 5.11
N LEU A 523 22.47 -14.04 4.87
CA LEU A 523 21.76 -14.88 5.84
C LEU A 523 22.53 -16.19 6.01
N PHE A 524 23.01 -16.46 7.24
CA PHE A 524 23.88 -17.60 7.55
C PHE A 524 23.26 -18.53 8.61
N GLY A 525 21.95 -18.81 8.49
CA GLY A 525 21.22 -19.72 9.34
C GLY A 525 19.83 -20.04 8.76
N ASP A 526 19.29 -21.21 9.08
CA ASP A 526 18.03 -21.72 8.56
C ASP A 526 17.15 -22.38 9.64
N LYS A 527 17.23 -21.90 10.87
CA LYS A 527 16.41 -22.38 11.99
C LYS A 527 15.08 -21.67 12.09
N THR A 528 14.07 -22.43 12.53
CA THR A 528 12.81 -21.87 13.05
C THR A 528 12.96 -21.50 14.52
N GLY A 529 11.97 -20.84 15.11
CA GLY A 529 11.92 -20.51 16.54
C GLY A 529 11.59 -21.68 17.47
N LEU A 530 11.67 -22.91 16.98
CA LEU A 530 11.39 -24.11 17.78
C LEU A 530 12.58 -24.45 18.70
N THR A 531 12.32 -24.67 20.00
CA THR A 531 13.35 -24.98 20.99
C THR A 531 13.67 -26.47 21.06
N THR A 532 12.68 -27.32 20.81
CA THR A 532 12.84 -28.78 20.86
C THR A 532 13.41 -29.33 19.57
N PRO A 533 14.35 -30.29 19.60
CA PRO A 533 14.82 -30.96 18.40
C PRO A 533 13.66 -31.64 17.66
N SER A 534 13.42 -31.26 16.42
CA SER A 534 12.35 -31.79 15.57
C SER A 534 12.73 -31.64 14.10
N ALA A 535 12.02 -32.31 13.20
CA ALA A 535 12.14 -32.05 11.77
C ALA A 535 11.76 -30.61 11.42
N PHE A 536 10.85 -30.01 12.18
CA PHE A 536 10.36 -28.64 11.99
C PHE A 536 11.28 -27.55 12.58
N ASP A 537 12.46 -27.88 13.10
CA ASP A 537 13.44 -26.90 13.57
C ASP A 537 14.17 -26.19 12.44
N ARG A 538 13.87 -26.53 11.17
CA ARG A 538 14.44 -25.95 9.95
C ARG A 538 13.40 -25.25 9.09
N ILE A 539 13.79 -24.08 8.56
CA ILE A 539 12.93 -23.25 7.69
C ILE A 539 12.46 -24.04 6.48
N ASN A 540 13.39 -24.74 5.80
CA ASN A 540 13.09 -25.49 4.60
C ASN A 540 12.07 -26.61 4.85
N VAL A 541 12.16 -27.33 5.97
CA VAL A 541 11.21 -28.40 6.31
C VAL A 541 9.84 -27.83 6.69
N ARG A 542 9.81 -26.76 7.52
CA ARG A 542 8.52 -26.14 7.88
C ARG A 542 7.80 -25.61 6.64
N ARG A 543 8.51 -24.96 5.71
CA ARG A 543 7.94 -24.46 4.46
C ARG A 543 7.52 -25.57 3.51
N LEU A 544 8.29 -26.68 3.43
CA LEU A 544 7.87 -27.88 2.72
C LEU A 544 6.49 -28.35 3.17
N PHE A 545 6.31 -28.51 4.49
CA PHE A 545 5.04 -29.00 5.03
C PHE A 545 3.90 -28.02 4.77
N ILE A 546 4.13 -26.70 4.86
CA ILE A 546 3.13 -25.68 4.50
C ILE A 546 2.66 -25.84 3.06
N VAL A 547 3.58 -26.05 2.09
CA VAL A 547 3.21 -26.30 0.69
C VAL A 547 2.39 -27.57 0.55
N LEU A 548 2.85 -28.66 1.16
CA LEU A 548 2.17 -29.96 1.07
C LEU A 548 0.79 -29.91 1.71
N GLU A 549 0.70 -29.38 2.95
CA GLU A 549 -0.55 -29.24 3.69
C GLU A 549 -1.57 -28.39 2.91
N LYS A 550 -1.15 -27.23 2.38
CA LYS A 550 -2.01 -26.33 1.62
C LYS A 550 -2.46 -26.92 0.29
N ALA A 551 -1.56 -27.54 -0.45
CA ALA A 551 -1.87 -28.15 -1.75
C ALA A 551 -2.81 -29.35 -1.59
N ILE A 552 -2.52 -30.24 -0.64
CA ILE A 552 -3.33 -31.43 -0.39
C ILE A 552 -4.69 -31.05 0.21
N ALA A 553 -4.74 -30.08 1.15
CA ALA A 553 -6.00 -29.59 1.70
C ALA A 553 -6.91 -29.00 0.60
N THR A 554 -6.34 -28.23 -0.33
CA THR A 554 -7.10 -27.69 -1.47
C THR A 554 -7.64 -28.81 -2.37
N ALA A 555 -6.83 -29.80 -2.66
CA ALA A 555 -7.23 -30.97 -3.45
C ALA A 555 -8.25 -31.86 -2.73
N SER A 556 -8.15 -31.96 -1.40
CA SER A 556 -9.08 -32.74 -0.59
C SER A 556 -10.51 -32.18 -0.59
N LYS A 557 -10.68 -30.87 -0.86
CA LYS A 557 -12.03 -30.23 -0.98
C LYS A 557 -12.89 -30.87 -2.08
N PHE A 558 -12.27 -31.47 -3.10
CA PHE A 558 -13.00 -32.18 -4.16
C PHE A 558 -13.59 -33.53 -3.71
N GLN A 559 -13.17 -34.05 -2.54
CA GLN A 559 -13.73 -35.27 -1.97
C GLN A 559 -14.89 -35.00 -0.99
N LEU A 560 -15.13 -33.72 -0.66
CA LEU A 560 -16.24 -33.37 0.22
C LEU A 560 -17.58 -33.71 -0.46
N PHE A 561 -18.50 -34.29 0.31
CA PHE A 561 -19.81 -34.75 -0.12
C PHE A 561 -19.81 -36.00 -1.01
N GLU A 562 -18.64 -36.62 -1.27
CA GLU A 562 -18.56 -37.93 -1.90
C GLU A 562 -18.74 -39.06 -0.87
N PHE A 563 -19.02 -40.29 -1.32
CA PHE A 563 -19.15 -41.43 -0.43
C PHE A 563 -17.77 -41.90 0.08
N ASN A 564 -17.66 -42.28 1.35
CA ASN A 564 -16.44 -42.89 1.88
C ASN A 564 -16.41 -44.39 1.53
N ASP A 565 -16.11 -44.71 0.29
CA ASP A 565 -15.94 -46.05 -0.25
C ASP A 565 -14.51 -46.31 -0.73
N GLU A 566 -14.24 -47.53 -1.14
CA GLU A 566 -12.90 -47.95 -1.63
C GLU A 566 -12.50 -47.14 -2.89
N PHE A 567 -13.46 -46.80 -3.73
CA PHE A 567 -13.22 -46.07 -4.96
C PHE A 567 -12.78 -44.60 -4.65
N THR A 568 -13.45 -43.92 -3.76
CA THR A 568 -13.10 -42.55 -3.34
C THR A 568 -11.74 -42.51 -2.64
N ARG A 569 -11.45 -43.51 -1.77
CA ARG A 569 -10.15 -43.63 -1.11
C ARG A 569 -9.01 -43.90 -2.12
N ALA A 570 -9.25 -44.77 -3.13
CA ALA A 570 -8.28 -45.00 -4.19
C ALA A 570 -8.07 -43.76 -5.07
N ASN A 571 -9.12 -43.03 -5.41
CA ASN A 571 -9.04 -41.77 -6.17
C ASN A 571 -8.21 -40.73 -5.41
N PHE A 572 -8.41 -40.59 -4.10
CA PHE A 572 -7.60 -39.69 -3.29
C PHE A 572 -6.11 -40.08 -3.29
N ARG A 573 -5.78 -41.35 -3.10
CA ARG A 573 -4.38 -41.82 -3.21
C ARG A 573 -3.79 -41.54 -4.59
N ASN A 574 -4.54 -41.82 -5.64
CA ASN A 574 -4.11 -41.59 -7.02
C ASN A 574 -3.93 -40.11 -7.34
N LEU A 575 -4.55 -39.22 -6.60
CA LEU A 575 -4.36 -37.77 -6.70
C LEU A 575 -3.11 -37.31 -5.93
N VAL A 576 -2.91 -37.80 -4.72
CA VAL A 576 -1.84 -37.32 -3.80
C VAL A 576 -0.49 -37.93 -4.11
N GLU A 577 -0.40 -39.25 -4.44
CA GLU A 577 0.87 -39.93 -4.67
C GLU A 577 1.68 -39.33 -5.84
N PRO A 578 1.11 -39.03 -7.02
CA PRO A 578 1.86 -38.40 -8.11
C PRO A 578 2.45 -37.05 -7.73
N PHE A 579 1.71 -36.25 -6.98
CA PHE A 579 2.18 -34.97 -6.47
C PHE A 579 3.37 -35.15 -5.51
N LEU A 580 3.29 -36.08 -4.57
CA LEU A 580 4.41 -36.37 -3.65
C LEU A 580 5.62 -36.93 -4.39
N ARG A 581 5.43 -37.72 -5.47
CA ARG A 581 6.51 -38.19 -6.35
C ARG A 581 7.17 -37.05 -7.11
N GLU A 582 6.39 -36.06 -7.55
CA GLU A 582 6.95 -34.85 -8.17
C GLU A 582 7.82 -34.10 -7.17
N VAL A 583 7.32 -33.86 -5.93
CA VAL A 583 8.10 -33.21 -4.88
C VAL A 583 9.36 -34.03 -4.52
N GLN A 584 9.28 -35.35 -4.55
CA GLN A 584 10.44 -36.24 -4.39
C GLN A 584 11.45 -36.07 -5.53
N GLY A 585 10.99 -36.06 -6.77
CA GLY A 585 11.83 -35.78 -7.94
C GLY A 585 12.52 -34.42 -7.90
N ARG A 586 11.86 -33.42 -7.32
CA ARG A 586 12.37 -32.05 -7.09
C ARG A 586 13.16 -31.92 -5.78
N ARG A 587 13.53 -33.04 -5.13
CA ARG A 587 14.39 -33.12 -3.93
C ARG A 587 13.79 -32.53 -2.65
N GLY A 588 12.47 -32.40 -2.54
CA GLY A 588 11.79 -31.92 -1.34
C GLY A 588 11.69 -33.00 -0.26
N ILE A 589 11.44 -34.23 -0.67
CA ILE A 589 11.31 -35.40 0.23
C ILE A 589 12.20 -36.55 -0.28
N THR A 590 12.61 -37.41 0.66
CA THR A 590 13.39 -38.62 0.32
C THR A 590 12.50 -39.83 0.17
N ASP A 591 11.40 -39.88 0.91
CA ASP A 591 10.46 -41.02 0.89
C ASP A 591 9.09 -40.56 1.44
N PHE A 592 8.01 -41.25 1.04
CA PHE A 592 6.67 -40.99 1.53
C PHE A 592 5.80 -42.24 1.54
N LEU A 593 4.75 -42.23 2.34
CA LEU A 593 3.70 -43.25 2.38
C LEU A 593 2.35 -42.57 2.58
N VAL A 594 1.37 -42.92 1.77
CA VAL A 594 -0.03 -42.47 1.90
C VAL A 594 -0.88 -43.65 2.32
N VAL A 595 -1.50 -43.55 3.50
CA VAL A 595 -2.45 -44.54 4.03
C VAL A 595 -3.84 -43.92 3.99
N CYS A 596 -4.69 -44.46 3.16
CA CYS A 596 -6.09 -44.10 3.01
C CYS A 596 -6.86 -45.34 2.56
N ASP A 597 -7.09 -46.24 3.47
CA ASP A 597 -7.73 -47.53 3.24
C ASP A 597 -8.65 -47.94 4.40
N GLU A 598 -9.00 -49.21 4.49
CA GLU A 598 -9.88 -49.72 5.54
C GLU A 598 -9.24 -49.70 6.93
N THR A 599 -7.93 -49.61 7.03
CA THR A 599 -7.22 -49.63 8.32
C THR A 599 -7.42 -48.33 9.10
N ASN A 600 -7.53 -47.20 8.42
CA ASN A 600 -7.79 -45.89 9.04
C ASN A 600 -9.22 -45.36 8.75
N ASN A 601 -9.98 -45.94 7.81
CA ASN A 601 -11.40 -45.65 7.57
C ASN A 601 -12.26 -46.86 7.98
N THR A 602 -12.34 -47.08 9.28
CA THR A 602 -13.17 -48.17 9.86
C THR A 602 -14.66 -47.83 9.73
N GLY A 603 -15.54 -48.85 9.96
CA GLY A 603 -16.98 -48.64 9.98
C GLY A 603 -17.42 -47.48 10.89
N GLU A 604 -16.79 -47.34 12.06
CA GLU A 604 -17.08 -46.24 13.00
C GLU A 604 -16.71 -44.84 12.44
N VAL A 605 -15.65 -44.75 11.65
CA VAL A 605 -15.21 -43.51 10.97
C VAL A 605 -16.22 -43.15 9.87
N ILE A 606 -16.66 -44.14 9.10
CA ILE A 606 -17.65 -43.99 8.04
C ILE A 606 -19.00 -43.57 8.63
N ASP A 607 -19.43 -44.18 9.74
CA ASP A 607 -20.69 -43.87 10.43
C ASP A 607 -20.69 -42.44 11.02
N ARG A 608 -19.52 -41.86 11.32
CA ARG A 608 -19.38 -40.44 11.71
C ARG A 608 -19.30 -39.46 10.54
N ASN A 609 -19.43 -39.92 9.30
CA ASN A 609 -19.24 -39.16 8.09
C ASN A 609 -17.83 -38.54 7.97
N GLU A 610 -16.83 -39.24 8.46
CA GLU A 610 -15.41 -38.81 8.44
C GLU A 610 -14.66 -39.57 7.35
N PHE A 611 -13.64 -38.91 6.80
CA PHE A 611 -12.69 -39.47 5.85
C PHE A 611 -11.27 -39.20 6.38
N ILE A 612 -10.49 -40.23 6.62
CA ILE A 612 -9.14 -40.12 7.21
C ILE A 612 -8.09 -40.57 6.20
N ALA A 613 -7.13 -39.69 5.93
CA ALA A 613 -5.93 -40.00 5.18
C ALA A 613 -4.69 -39.62 6.00
N GLU A 614 -3.76 -40.54 6.15
CA GLU A 614 -2.47 -40.33 6.83
C GLU A 614 -1.34 -40.28 5.80
N ILE A 615 -0.54 -39.21 5.87
CA ILE A 615 0.55 -38.99 4.93
C ILE A 615 1.85 -38.90 5.72
N PHE A 616 2.68 -39.94 5.60
CA PHE A 616 4.00 -40.01 6.22
C PHE A 616 5.06 -39.50 5.27
N ILE A 617 5.89 -38.56 5.71
CA ILE A 617 6.88 -37.87 4.87
C ILE A 617 8.25 -37.90 5.55
N LYS A 618 9.28 -38.25 4.78
CA LYS A 618 10.68 -38.09 5.16
C LYS A 618 11.26 -36.87 4.42
N PRO A 619 11.39 -35.69 5.07
CA PRO A 619 11.89 -34.50 4.41
C PRO A 619 13.37 -34.60 4.08
N ALA A 620 13.80 -33.96 2.99
CA ALA A 620 15.21 -33.76 2.70
C ALA A 620 15.80 -32.71 3.66
N ARG A 621 17.01 -32.96 4.17
CA ARG A 621 17.69 -32.08 5.12
C ARG A 621 18.78 -31.27 4.43
N SER A 622 18.90 -29.97 4.81
CA SER A 622 19.99 -29.11 4.38
C SER A 622 21.31 -29.50 5.06
N ILE A 623 22.43 -29.31 4.35
CA ILE A 623 23.78 -29.52 4.90
C ILE A 623 24.16 -28.26 5.70
N ASN A 624 24.38 -28.43 7.01
CA ASN A 624 24.79 -27.33 7.89
C ASN A 624 26.25 -27.42 8.34
N PHE A 625 26.86 -28.63 8.27
CA PHE A 625 28.24 -28.86 8.70
C PHE A 625 28.98 -29.65 7.61
N ILE A 626 30.14 -29.16 7.24
CA ILE A 626 31.06 -29.81 6.33
C ILE A 626 32.38 -30.03 7.05
N THR A 627 32.79 -31.28 7.21
CA THR A 627 34.10 -31.63 7.75
C THR A 627 35.03 -31.98 6.60
N LEU A 628 36.13 -31.25 6.51
CA LEU A 628 37.19 -31.54 5.54
C LEU A 628 38.43 -32.04 6.29
N SER A 629 38.86 -33.25 5.98
CA SER A 629 40.08 -33.85 6.54
C SER A 629 41.17 -33.85 5.48
N PHE A 630 42.22 -33.10 5.74
CA PHE A 630 43.42 -33.11 4.90
C PHE A 630 44.46 -33.99 5.56
N VAL A 631 44.86 -35.06 4.92
CA VAL A 631 45.88 -35.97 5.39
C VAL A 631 47.18 -35.74 4.58
N ALA A 632 48.24 -35.26 5.22
CA ALA A 632 49.55 -35.15 4.61
C ALA A 632 50.27 -36.47 4.75
N THR A 633 50.60 -37.13 3.62
CA THR A 633 51.36 -38.36 3.56
C THR A 633 52.81 -38.11 3.24
N ARG A 634 53.70 -39.04 3.64
CA ARG A 634 55.12 -38.99 3.27
C ARG A 634 55.27 -39.37 1.79
N THR A 635 56.29 -38.80 1.15
CA THR A 635 56.64 -39.16 -0.25
C THR A 635 56.96 -40.66 -0.34
N GLY A 636 56.13 -41.41 -1.12
CA GLY A 636 56.35 -42.85 -1.33
C GLY A 636 55.27 -43.75 -0.69
N VAL A 637 54.26 -43.22 0.02
CA VAL A 637 53.11 -43.99 0.51
C VAL A 637 52.01 -43.97 -0.56
N ALA A 638 51.50 -45.12 -0.94
CA ALA A 638 50.38 -45.21 -1.87
C ALA A 638 49.10 -44.74 -1.21
N PHE A 639 48.28 -43.92 -1.91
CA PHE A 639 47.00 -43.37 -1.35
C PHE A 639 46.01 -44.46 -0.90
N GLU A 640 46.11 -45.68 -1.45
CA GLU A 640 45.27 -46.83 -1.08
C GLU A 640 45.53 -47.30 0.37
N GLU A 641 46.76 -47.09 0.92
CA GLU A 641 47.10 -47.46 2.31
C GLU A 641 46.61 -46.44 3.36
N VAL A 642 46.21 -45.23 2.95
CA VAL A 642 45.81 -44.14 3.85
C VAL A 642 44.29 -44.01 3.94
N ALA A 643 43.56 -44.62 2.99
CA ALA A 643 42.10 -44.56 2.90
C ALA A 643 41.36 -45.72 3.60
N GLY A 644 42.09 -46.60 4.29
CA GLY A 644 41.55 -47.74 5.05
C GLY A 644 41.13 -47.38 6.48
#